data_08bc5c31764cc97666e0e7be51a599cb
#
_entry.id   08bc5c31764cc97666e0e7be51a599cb
#
_cell.length_a   1.000
_cell.length_b   1.000
_cell.length_c   1.000
_cell.angle_alpha   90.00
_cell.angle_beta   90.00
_cell.angle_gamma   90.00
#
_symmetry.space_group_name_H-M   'P 1'
#
loop_
_entity.id
_entity.type
_entity.pdbx_description
1 polymer ?
#
loop_
_entity_poly.entity_id
_entity_poly.type
_entity_poly.pdbx_seq_one_letter_code
_entity_poly.pdbx_strand_id
1 'polypeptide(L)'
;MKKVNKFLAIILAILMVVTIIPITASAATYSGVCGDNVNWIYDSSTYTLTISGTGDMYDFEYSNRPWESYIKKIKEVVISDGITSIGAYAFRGCYNVTMIAIPDSITRIGKYGIYACKSLTNIELSNNTALIDEWTFAYCESLTNITIPQGVTSIGDYAFAYCENLEDITISDSVTTIGEFVFYYCNSLKEIVIPDSVISIGEEAFSVCENLTTVKIPSSVTTIGQNAFSLCENLTTIIVDSANPYYSTDEYNSVLFNKDKTSLVFYLRKNPQTSYNIPDTVTTICNEAFLGCENLTSITIGKNVETIGNSAFNYCSGLTNLIIPDNVEIIGDKAFYNCFYLESVKIGNGVTSIGNSAFSFNEYLNPDEKLQLKELEFGNSVTTIGDYAFENCTLLTNVTIPDSVITIGESAFSNCQSLASINIGKNVTIIGNCAFYNCNTVTKIIIPDGVTTIEWMTFRECTNLKSVLIPDGVTSIGNSAFQYCNSLKDVYYFGTKEQWNNITIGNYNQPLLDATIHCNYHIHKYNSIVTEPTCTEQGFTTYTCECGDSYVDDYVDATGHSHTSEVTTPATHTSTGVMTYTCTCGDSYTEVIAKLEKHNYDAVITAPTCTERGYTTYTCECGDSYVGDYVDALGHTPADAVEENYVAPTCTSNGTVDKVVYCSGCNKQISRETETIEATGHADNDGDGYCDVDNELLDPSVECEHICHKEGILGFIWRIINVFNRLFSLNKTCDCGIVHY
;
A
#
# COMPACT_ATOMS: atom_id res chain seq x y z
N MET A 1 -36.80 -26.05 -34.86
CA MET A 1 -37.59 -25.76 -36.07
C MET A 1 -37.37 -24.36 -36.67
N LYS A 2 -37.04 -23.30 -35.91
CA LYS A 2 -36.70 -21.97 -36.51
C LYS A 2 -35.26 -21.87 -37.06
N LYS A 3 -34.28 -22.61 -36.55
CA LYS A 3 -32.89 -22.63 -37.07
C LYS A 3 -32.75 -23.33 -38.42
N VAL A 4 -33.52 -24.39 -38.68
CA VAL A 4 -33.47 -25.15 -39.94
C VAL A 4 -34.01 -24.32 -41.10
N ASN A 5 -34.98 -23.46 -40.87
CA ASN A 5 -35.58 -22.62 -41.93
C ASN A 5 -34.67 -21.48 -42.43
N LYS A 6 -33.74 -20.96 -41.59
CA LYS A 6 -32.79 -19.93 -42.02
C LYS A 6 -31.66 -20.51 -42.90
N PHE A 7 -31.16 -21.69 -42.50
CA PHE A 7 -30.14 -22.40 -43.29
C PHE A 7 -30.70 -22.85 -44.67
N LEU A 8 -31.94 -23.36 -44.69
CA LEU A 8 -32.62 -23.73 -45.92
C LEU A 8 -32.91 -22.51 -46.81
N ALA A 9 -33.18 -21.33 -46.23
CA ALA A 9 -33.38 -20.11 -46.97
C ALA A 9 -32.11 -19.58 -47.63
N ILE A 10 -30.94 -19.75 -46.97
CA ILE A 10 -29.65 -19.39 -47.53
C ILE A 10 -29.21 -20.37 -48.60
N ILE A 11 -29.42 -21.68 -48.44
CA ILE A 11 -29.17 -22.69 -49.47
C ILE A 11 -30.09 -22.53 -50.67
N LEU A 12 -31.39 -22.20 -50.48
CA LEU A 12 -32.31 -21.90 -51.56
C LEU A 12 -31.97 -20.60 -52.30
N ALA A 13 -31.45 -19.58 -51.61
CA ALA A 13 -30.95 -18.36 -52.26
C ALA A 13 -29.70 -18.65 -53.11
N ILE A 14 -28.78 -19.52 -52.65
CA ILE A 14 -27.62 -19.94 -53.40
C ILE A 14 -28.00 -20.83 -54.62
N LEU A 15 -29.02 -21.71 -54.48
CA LEU A 15 -29.52 -22.57 -55.57
C LEU A 15 -30.31 -21.78 -56.61
N MET A 16 -31.01 -20.69 -56.25
CA MET A 16 -31.73 -19.83 -57.21
C MET A 16 -30.80 -18.89 -58.01
N VAL A 17 -29.63 -18.54 -57.47
CA VAL A 17 -28.64 -17.71 -58.19
C VAL A 17 -27.92 -18.50 -59.30
N VAL A 18 -27.91 -19.83 -59.24
CA VAL A 18 -27.25 -20.69 -60.28
C VAL A 18 -28.12 -20.83 -61.55
N THR A 19 -29.40 -20.46 -61.56
CA THR A 19 -30.30 -20.74 -62.70
C THR A 19 -30.75 -19.57 -63.56
N ILE A 20 -30.38 -18.32 -63.26
CA ILE A 20 -30.72 -17.16 -64.11
C ILE A 20 -29.51 -16.20 -64.18
N ILE A 21 -28.58 -16.43 -65.05
CA ILE A 21 -27.58 -15.46 -65.46
C ILE A 21 -27.88 -14.96 -66.86
N PRO A 22 -28.26 -13.68 -67.08
CA PRO A 22 -28.07 -13.08 -68.37
C PRO A 22 -26.59 -12.86 -68.61
N ILE A 23 -26.08 -13.38 -69.70
CA ILE A 23 -24.71 -13.21 -70.17
C ILE A 23 -24.48 -11.72 -70.48
N THR A 24 -23.93 -10.98 -69.53
CA THR A 24 -23.29 -9.68 -69.77
C THR A 24 -22.20 -9.43 -68.74
N ALA A 25 -20.99 -9.34 -69.20
CA ALA A 25 -19.70 -9.18 -68.53
C ALA A 25 -19.24 -10.43 -67.79
N SER A 26 -18.20 -11.06 -68.32
CA SER A 26 -17.47 -12.17 -67.67
C SER A 26 -17.04 -11.80 -66.26
N ALA A 27 -17.79 -12.29 -65.30
CA ALA A 27 -17.33 -12.24 -63.89
C ALA A 27 -16.00 -12.98 -63.80
N ALA A 28 -14.95 -12.28 -63.44
CA ALA A 28 -13.66 -12.94 -63.24
C ALA A 28 -13.70 -13.72 -61.92
N THR A 29 -13.70 -15.03 -62.02
CA THR A 29 -13.50 -15.91 -60.85
C THR A 29 -12.01 -16.26 -60.72
N TYR A 30 -11.52 -16.17 -59.48
CA TYR A 30 -10.15 -16.55 -59.16
C TYR A 30 -10.23 -17.73 -58.21
N SER A 31 -9.34 -18.68 -58.33
CA SER A 31 -9.39 -19.93 -57.56
C SER A 31 -8.03 -20.52 -57.32
N GLY A 32 -7.91 -21.41 -56.36
CA GLY A 32 -6.71 -22.12 -56.04
C GLY A 32 -6.90 -23.05 -54.86
N VAL A 33 -5.80 -23.54 -54.33
CA VAL A 33 -5.76 -24.47 -53.19
C VAL A 33 -5.43 -23.69 -51.91
N CYS A 34 -6.05 -24.07 -50.80
CA CYS A 34 -5.81 -23.47 -49.47
C CYS A 34 -5.80 -24.51 -48.34
N GLY A 35 -5.68 -25.78 -48.64
CA GLY A 35 -5.51 -26.95 -47.80
C GLY A 35 -5.30 -28.18 -48.69
N ASP A 36 -4.94 -29.36 -48.15
CA ASP A 36 -4.64 -30.54 -48.94
C ASP A 36 -5.79 -30.95 -49.86
N ASN A 37 -7.01 -30.88 -49.37
CA ASN A 37 -8.24 -31.10 -50.14
C ASN A 37 -9.19 -29.92 -50.04
N VAL A 38 -8.67 -28.72 -49.82
CA VAL A 38 -9.46 -27.48 -49.64
C VAL A 38 -9.10 -26.50 -50.74
N ASN A 39 -10.14 -25.97 -51.37
CA ASN A 39 -10.04 -25.01 -52.47
C ASN A 39 -10.74 -23.71 -52.11
N TRP A 40 -10.30 -22.63 -52.73
CA TRP A 40 -10.95 -21.35 -52.65
C TRP A 40 -11.37 -20.84 -54.01
N ILE A 41 -12.49 -20.09 -54.05
CA ILE A 41 -12.95 -19.40 -55.24
C ILE A 41 -13.39 -17.99 -54.81
N TYR A 42 -12.87 -16.96 -55.48
CA TYR A 42 -13.30 -15.61 -55.31
C TYR A 42 -14.08 -15.15 -56.54
N ASP A 43 -15.35 -14.78 -56.38
CA ASP A 43 -16.20 -14.18 -57.42
C ASP A 43 -16.17 -12.67 -57.30
N SER A 44 -15.60 -11.99 -58.28
CA SER A 44 -15.50 -10.52 -58.29
C SER A 44 -16.80 -9.80 -58.60
N SER A 45 -17.86 -10.49 -59.04
CA SER A 45 -19.17 -9.90 -59.26
C SER A 45 -20.00 -9.81 -57.99
N THR A 46 -19.90 -10.79 -57.14
CA THR A 46 -20.58 -10.84 -55.81
C THR A 46 -19.69 -10.42 -54.69
N TYR A 47 -18.36 -10.35 -54.91
CA TYR A 47 -17.37 -10.13 -53.87
C TYR A 47 -17.33 -11.24 -52.80
N THR A 48 -17.75 -12.44 -53.18
CA THR A 48 -17.82 -13.61 -52.28
C THR A 48 -16.57 -14.47 -52.43
N LEU A 49 -15.97 -14.83 -51.31
CA LEU A 49 -14.94 -15.83 -51.19
C LEU A 49 -15.57 -17.13 -50.69
N THR A 50 -15.51 -18.19 -51.48
CA THR A 50 -16.02 -19.52 -51.12
C THR A 50 -14.82 -20.45 -50.84
N ILE A 51 -14.87 -21.11 -49.71
CA ILE A 51 -13.94 -22.18 -49.31
C ILE A 51 -14.67 -23.51 -49.35
N SER A 52 -14.17 -24.46 -50.12
CA SER A 52 -14.85 -25.73 -50.34
C SER A 52 -13.85 -26.92 -50.35
N GLY A 53 -14.37 -28.11 -50.08
CA GLY A 53 -13.57 -29.31 -49.99
C GLY A 53 -13.75 -30.04 -48.65
N THR A 54 -12.71 -30.71 -48.19
CA THR A 54 -12.74 -31.47 -46.92
C THR A 54 -11.42 -31.35 -46.17
N GLY A 55 -11.49 -31.28 -44.86
CA GLY A 55 -10.31 -31.19 -43.99
C GLY A 55 -9.90 -29.76 -43.64
N ASP A 56 -8.65 -29.59 -43.25
CA ASP A 56 -8.14 -28.34 -42.70
C ASP A 56 -7.70 -27.35 -43.79
N MET A 57 -8.00 -26.06 -43.58
CA MET A 57 -7.29 -24.98 -44.27
C MET A 57 -5.86 -24.92 -43.78
N TYR A 58 -4.93 -24.54 -44.69
CA TYR A 58 -3.55 -24.22 -44.26
C TYR A 58 -3.52 -23.07 -43.27
N ASP A 59 -2.57 -23.10 -42.36
CA ASP A 59 -2.18 -21.93 -41.62
C ASP A 59 -1.33 -21.02 -42.52
N PHE A 60 -1.70 -19.75 -42.60
CA PHE A 60 -1.01 -18.77 -43.44
C PHE A 60 -0.07 -17.91 -42.58
N GLU A 61 0.77 -17.16 -43.22
CA GLU A 61 1.54 -16.08 -42.62
C GLU A 61 0.86 -14.72 -42.93
N TYR A 62 1.40 -13.66 -42.37
CA TYR A 62 0.82 -12.31 -42.38
C TYR A 62 0.30 -11.84 -43.75
N SER A 63 0.94 -12.21 -44.88
CA SER A 63 0.64 -11.69 -46.23
C SER A 63 0.78 -12.72 -47.36
N ASN A 64 0.72 -14.02 -47.07
CA ASN A 64 0.89 -15.07 -48.11
C ASN A 64 -0.39 -15.86 -48.40
N ARG A 65 -1.53 -15.35 -48.08
CA ARG A 65 -2.84 -15.98 -48.40
C ARG A 65 -3.09 -15.99 -49.89
N PRO A 66 -3.64 -17.05 -50.46
CA PRO A 66 -3.91 -17.11 -51.91
C PRO A 66 -4.85 -15.99 -52.43
N TRP A 67 -5.71 -15.44 -51.57
CA TRP A 67 -6.64 -14.32 -51.90
C TRP A 67 -6.16 -12.95 -51.42
N GLU A 68 -4.86 -12.79 -51.08
CA GLU A 68 -4.31 -11.54 -50.55
C GLU A 68 -4.68 -10.30 -51.40
N SER A 69 -4.62 -10.44 -52.72
CA SER A 69 -4.96 -9.35 -53.66
C SER A 69 -6.45 -8.92 -53.62
N TYR A 70 -7.29 -9.72 -52.98
CA TYR A 70 -8.76 -9.48 -52.93
C TYR A 70 -9.27 -9.15 -51.55
N ILE A 71 -8.47 -9.21 -50.48
CA ILE A 71 -8.95 -9.01 -49.09
C ILE A 71 -9.72 -7.74 -48.87
N LYS A 72 -9.34 -6.65 -49.53
CA LYS A 72 -10.05 -5.35 -49.42
C LYS A 72 -11.36 -5.31 -50.24
N LYS A 73 -11.64 -6.34 -51.03
CA LYS A 73 -12.84 -6.42 -51.90
C LYS A 73 -13.84 -7.45 -51.39
N ILE A 74 -13.40 -8.46 -50.66
CA ILE A 74 -14.26 -9.53 -50.14
C ILE A 74 -15.29 -8.91 -49.18
N LYS A 75 -16.58 -9.22 -49.45
CA LYS A 75 -17.70 -8.79 -48.62
C LYS A 75 -18.36 -9.95 -47.88
N GLU A 76 -18.24 -11.15 -48.41
CA GLU A 76 -18.82 -12.36 -47.85
C GLU A 76 -17.83 -13.52 -47.94
N VAL A 77 -17.82 -14.33 -46.92
CA VAL A 77 -17.06 -15.58 -46.88
C VAL A 77 -18.03 -16.72 -46.63
N VAL A 78 -18.03 -17.70 -47.49
CA VAL A 78 -18.82 -18.94 -47.39
C VAL A 78 -17.89 -20.12 -47.25
N ILE A 79 -18.01 -20.83 -46.15
CA ILE A 79 -17.23 -22.05 -45.90
C ILE A 79 -18.18 -23.23 -46.01
N SER A 80 -17.86 -24.19 -46.86
CA SER A 80 -18.68 -25.39 -47.10
C SER A 80 -18.56 -26.42 -46.00
N ASP A 81 -19.59 -27.21 -45.80
CA ASP A 81 -19.52 -28.39 -44.94
C ASP A 81 -18.36 -29.30 -45.35
N GLY A 82 -17.70 -29.95 -44.35
CA GLY A 82 -16.55 -30.78 -44.55
C GLY A 82 -15.21 -30.08 -44.32
N ILE A 83 -15.16 -28.76 -44.29
CA ILE A 83 -14.01 -27.99 -43.81
C ILE A 83 -13.97 -28.09 -42.30
N THR A 84 -12.81 -28.47 -41.73
CA THR A 84 -12.67 -28.77 -40.28
C THR A 84 -11.94 -27.68 -39.51
N SER A 85 -11.17 -26.80 -40.19
CA SER A 85 -10.56 -25.66 -39.54
C SER A 85 -10.53 -24.42 -40.44
N ILE A 86 -10.57 -23.22 -39.80
CA ILE A 86 -10.12 -21.97 -40.39
C ILE A 86 -8.64 -21.82 -40.02
N GLY A 87 -7.74 -21.74 -41.01
CA GLY A 87 -6.31 -21.60 -40.77
C GLY A 87 -5.93 -20.27 -40.12
N ALA A 88 -4.75 -20.23 -39.52
CA ALA A 88 -4.21 -18.98 -39.00
C ALA A 88 -4.13 -17.91 -40.09
N TYR A 89 -4.45 -16.64 -39.73
CA TYR A 89 -4.47 -15.49 -40.64
C TYR A 89 -5.45 -15.60 -41.83
N ALA A 90 -6.27 -16.61 -41.95
CA ALA A 90 -7.05 -16.89 -43.16
C ALA A 90 -7.85 -15.67 -43.68
N PHE A 91 -8.65 -15.04 -42.87
CA PHE A 91 -9.46 -13.87 -43.25
C PHE A 91 -8.98 -12.58 -42.61
N ARG A 92 -7.74 -12.55 -42.09
CA ARG A 92 -7.17 -11.37 -41.49
C ARG A 92 -7.18 -10.16 -42.42
N GLY A 93 -7.75 -9.04 -41.95
CA GLY A 93 -7.80 -7.78 -42.71
C GLY A 93 -8.82 -7.76 -43.88
N CYS A 94 -9.77 -8.71 -43.88
CA CYS A 94 -10.93 -8.63 -44.76
C CYS A 94 -11.88 -7.53 -44.27
N TYR A 95 -11.43 -6.27 -44.35
CA TYR A 95 -12.10 -5.10 -43.72
C TYR A 95 -13.57 -4.91 -44.13
N ASN A 96 -13.96 -5.36 -45.33
CA ASN A 96 -15.30 -5.15 -45.89
C ASN A 96 -16.20 -6.39 -45.74
N VAL A 97 -15.75 -7.45 -45.12
CA VAL A 97 -16.56 -8.64 -44.87
C VAL A 97 -17.62 -8.31 -43.84
N THR A 98 -18.88 -8.52 -44.23
CA THR A 98 -20.04 -8.34 -43.37
C THR A 98 -20.63 -9.64 -42.85
N MET A 99 -20.33 -10.76 -43.51
CA MET A 99 -20.79 -12.10 -43.14
C MET A 99 -19.72 -13.15 -43.39
N ILE A 100 -19.53 -14.04 -42.42
CA ILE A 100 -18.75 -15.26 -42.54
C ILE A 100 -19.66 -16.42 -42.12
N ALA A 101 -20.01 -17.30 -43.05
CA ALA A 101 -20.81 -18.48 -42.76
C ALA A 101 -19.89 -19.63 -42.33
N ILE A 102 -19.97 -20.03 -41.06
CA ILE A 102 -19.16 -21.11 -40.46
C ILE A 102 -20.04 -22.36 -40.33
N PRO A 103 -19.70 -23.48 -41.02
CA PRO A 103 -20.42 -24.73 -40.90
C PRO A 103 -20.12 -25.48 -39.57
N ASP A 104 -21.03 -26.40 -39.20
CA ASP A 104 -20.87 -27.21 -38.01
C ASP A 104 -19.64 -28.16 -38.07
N SER A 105 -19.03 -28.36 -39.19
CA SER A 105 -17.81 -29.14 -39.35
C SER A 105 -16.53 -28.45 -38.79
N ILE A 106 -16.59 -27.11 -38.56
CA ILE A 106 -15.45 -26.37 -38.02
C ILE A 106 -15.24 -26.69 -36.54
N THR A 107 -14.05 -27.16 -36.22
CA THR A 107 -13.60 -27.49 -34.86
C THR A 107 -12.52 -26.55 -34.32
N ARG A 108 -11.85 -25.77 -35.22
CA ARG A 108 -10.78 -24.84 -34.87
C ARG A 108 -10.85 -23.57 -35.73
N ILE A 109 -10.65 -22.44 -35.08
CA ILE A 109 -10.35 -21.15 -35.74
C ILE A 109 -8.95 -20.74 -35.25
N GLY A 110 -8.01 -20.68 -36.16
CA GLY A 110 -6.60 -20.45 -35.86
C GLY A 110 -6.32 -18.98 -35.52
N LYS A 111 -5.14 -18.74 -34.98
CA LYS A 111 -4.63 -17.43 -34.56
C LYS A 111 -4.75 -16.39 -35.67
N TYR A 112 -5.32 -15.22 -35.34
CA TYR A 112 -5.63 -14.14 -36.29
C TYR A 112 -6.61 -14.56 -37.42
N GLY A 113 -7.33 -15.66 -37.29
CA GLY A 113 -8.12 -16.23 -38.37
C GLY A 113 -9.16 -15.27 -38.95
N ILE A 114 -9.79 -14.43 -38.12
CA ILE A 114 -10.83 -13.46 -38.48
C ILE A 114 -10.43 -12.04 -38.02
N TYR A 115 -9.16 -11.82 -37.74
CA TYR A 115 -8.61 -10.55 -37.23
C TYR A 115 -8.89 -9.37 -38.17
N ALA A 116 -9.33 -8.25 -37.62
CA ALA A 116 -9.60 -7.00 -38.32
C ALA A 116 -10.61 -7.14 -39.50
N CYS A 117 -11.62 -7.97 -39.32
CA CYS A 117 -12.80 -7.99 -40.16
C CYS A 117 -13.75 -6.85 -39.70
N LYS A 118 -13.34 -5.61 -39.98
CA LYS A 118 -13.93 -4.38 -39.38
C LYS A 118 -15.41 -4.19 -39.63
N SER A 119 -15.94 -4.71 -40.74
CA SER A 119 -17.37 -4.59 -41.10
C SER A 119 -18.22 -5.80 -40.68
N LEU A 120 -17.61 -6.79 -40.03
CA LEU A 120 -18.33 -7.98 -39.56
C LEU A 120 -19.23 -7.62 -38.37
N THR A 121 -20.54 -7.71 -38.53
CA THR A 121 -21.50 -7.30 -37.51
C THR A 121 -21.99 -8.44 -36.63
N ASN A 122 -22.00 -9.65 -37.15
CA ASN A 122 -22.43 -10.85 -36.43
C ASN A 122 -21.73 -12.08 -37.01
N ILE A 123 -21.49 -13.08 -36.16
CA ILE A 123 -20.95 -14.37 -36.56
C ILE A 123 -21.52 -15.46 -35.66
N GLU A 124 -21.96 -16.57 -36.28
CA GLU A 124 -22.36 -17.77 -35.53
C GLU A 124 -21.25 -18.79 -35.58
N LEU A 125 -20.76 -19.19 -34.40
CA LEU A 125 -19.69 -20.19 -34.27
C LEU A 125 -20.31 -21.61 -34.27
N SER A 126 -19.54 -22.56 -34.81
CA SER A 126 -19.88 -23.99 -34.74
C SER A 126 -19.90 -24.48 -33.30
N ASN A 127 -20.90 -25.29 -32.93
CA ASN A 127 -20.93 -25.94 -31.62
C ASN A 127 -19.77 -26.94 -31.38
N ASN A 128 -19.05 -27.30 -32.44
CA ASN A 128 -17.88 -28.19 -32.40
C ASN A 128 -16.56 -27.41 -32.25
N THR A 129 -16.60 -26.07 -32.26
CA THR A 129 -15.40 -25.25 -32.03
C THR A 129 -14.89 -25.50 -30.61
N ALA A 130 -13.65 -26.00 -30.50
CA ALA A 130 -13.04 -26.38 -29.21
C ALA A 130 -12.18 -25.26 -28.59
N LEU A 131 -11.68 -24.35 -29.42
CA LEU A 131 -10.77 -23.29 -29.00
C LEU A 131 -11.03 -22.03 -29.82
N ILE A 132 -11.06 -20.89 -29.16
CA ILE A 132 -10.89 -19.57 -29.76
C ILE A 132 -9.43 -19.18 -29.51
N ASP A 133 -8.62 -19.18 -30.57
CA ASP A 133 -7.19 -18.95 -30.50
C ASP A 133 -6.87 -17.46 -30.31
N GLU A 134 -5.60 -17.12 -30.05
CA GLU A 134 -5.16 -15.75 -29.83
C GLU A 134 -5.51 -14.83 -31.00
N TRP A 135 -5.95 -13.60 -30.73
CA TRP A 135 -6.25 -12.55 -31.71
C TRP A 135 -7.32 -12.91 -32.74
N THR A 136 -8.08 -13.97 -32.52
CA THR A 136 -8.99 -14.52 -33.55
C THR A 136 -9.97 -13.48 -34.09
N PHE A 137 -10.65 -12.70 -33.26
CA PHE A 137 -11.64 -11.68 -33.63
C PHE A 137 -11.16 -10.26 -33.29
N ALA A 138 -9.91 -10.07 -32.92
CA ALA A 138 -9.46 -8.73 -32.57
C ALA A 138 -9.64 -7.73 -33.73
N TYR A 139 -9.97 -6.50 -33.37
CA TYR A 139 -10.32 -5.41 -34.33
C TYR A 139 -11.51 -5.72 -35.24
N CYS A 140 -12.43 -6.60 -34.85
CA CYS A 140 -13.74 -6.72 -35.46
C CYS A 140 -14.67 -5.59 -34.95
N GLU A 141 -14.32 -4.35 -35.31
CA GLU A 141 -14.87 -3.12 -34.74
C GLU A 141 -16.40 -3.02 -34.83
N SER A 142 -17.04 -3.65 -35.85
CA SER A 142 -18.49 -3.64 -36.03
C SER A 142 -19.24 -4.80 -35.39
N LEU A 143 -18.53 -5.76 -34.78
CA LEU A 143 -19.14 -6.92 -34.15
C LEU A 143 -19.96 -6.47 -32.93
N THR A 144 -21.25 -6.76 -32.93
CA THR A 144 -22.18 -6.30 -31.87
C THR A 144 -22.50 -7.37 -30.84
N ASN A 145 -22.52 -8.63 -31.27
CA ASN A 145 -22.82 -9.75 -30.40
C ASN A 145 -22.15 -11.03 -30.87
N ILE A 146 -21.87 -11.92 -29.95
CA ILE A 146 -21.34 -13.26 -30.24
C ILE A 146 -21.73 -14.24 -29.13
N THR A 147 -21.96 -15.50 -29.52
CA THR A 147 -22.16 -16.59 -28.56
C THR A 147 -20.98 -17.56 -28.64
N ILE A 148 -20.31 -17.77 -27.54
CA ILE A 148 -19.25 -18.77 -27.37
C ILE A 148 -19.91 -20.12 -27.12
N PRO A 149 -19.72 -21.10 -28.02
CA PRO A 149 -20.43 -22.38 -27.93
C PRO A 149 -19.88 -23.32 -26.86
N GLN A 150 -20.65 -24.37 -26.53
CA GLN A 150 -20.35 -25.35 -25.49
C GLN A 150 -19.08 -26.19 -25.76
N GLY A 151 -18.53 -26.19 -26.97
CA GLY A 151 -17.27 -26.85 -27.26
C GLY A 151 -16.03 -26.12 -26.76
N VAL A 152 -16.14 -24.80 -26.56
CA VAL A 152 -14.98 -23.94 -26.22
C VAL A 152 -14.63 -24.07 -24.76
N THR A 153 -13.39 -24.44 -24.46
CA THR A 153 -12.87 -24.55 -23.09
C THR A 153 -11.97 -23.37 -22.70
N SER A 154 -11.42 -22.64 -23.67
CA SER A 154 -10.54 -21.49 -23.43
C SER A 154 -10.75 -20.41 -24.47
N ILE A 155 -10.71 -19.17 -24.06
CA ILE A 155 -10.66 -17.99 -24.92
C ILE A 155 -9.22 -17.46 -24.84
N GLY A 156 -8.52 -17.48 -26.00
CA GLY A 156 -7.12 -17.11 -26.11
C GLY A 156 -6.89 -15.60 -25.96
N ASP A 157 -5.63 -15.23 -25.76
CA ASP A 157 -5.22 -13.85 -25.53
C ASP A 157 -5.62 -12.94 -26.69
N TYR A 158 -6.08 -11.73 -26.35
CA TYR A 158 -6.56 -10.71 -27.30
C TYR A 158 -7.69 -11.18 -28.23
N ALA A 159 -8.38 -12.27 -27.94
CA ALA A 159 -9.31 -12.88 -28.89
C ALA A 159 -10.40 -11.91 -29.40
N PHE A 160 -10.88 -10.98 -28.59
CA PHE A 160 -11.88 -9.96 -28.90
C PHE A 160 -11.38 -8.52 -28.69
N ALA A 161 -10.04 -8.34 -28.54
CA ALA A 161 -9.51 -7.01 -28.31
C ALA A 161 -9.89 -6.02 -29.43
N TYR A 162 -10.25 -4.79 -29.05
CA TYR A 162 -10.71 -3.74 -29.99
C TYR A 162 -11.98 -4.08 -30.77
N CYS A 163 -12.85 -4.94 -30.22
CA CYS A 163 -14.22 -5.09 -30.70
C CYS A 163 -15.11 -3.97 -30.11
N GLU A 164 -14.87 -2.73 -30.58
CA GLU A 164 -15.39 -1.50 -29.96
C GLU A 164 -16.93 -1.46 -29.84
N ASN A 165 -17.66 -2.10 -30.78
CA ASN A 165 -19.10 -2.15 -30.77
C ASN A 165 -19.69 -3.43 -30.18
N LEU A 166 -18.90 -4.30 -29.55
CA LEU A 166 -19.39 -5.51 -28.91
C LEU A 166 -20.21 -5.14 -27.67
N GLU A 167 -21.56 -5.25 -27.81
CA GLU A 167 -22.51 -4.92 -26.73
C GLU A 167 -22.83 -6.11 -25.84
N ASP A 168 -22.88 -7.32 -26.41
CA ASP A 168 -23.28 -8.52 -25.72
C ASP A 168 -22.43 -9.73 -26.13
N ILE A 169 -22.02 -10.51 -25.14
CA ILE A 169 -21.35 -11.78 -25.34
C ILE A 169 -21.90 -12.83 -24.38
N THR A 170 -22.29 -13.97 -24.95
CA THR A 170 -22.68 -15.13 -24.15
C THR A 170 -21.50 -16.10 -24.09
N ILE A 171 -20.97 -16.32 -22.90
CA ILE A 171 -19.89 -17.29 -22.63
C ILE A 171 -20.52 -18.58 -22.10
N SER A 172 -20.21 -19.73 -22.71
CA SER A 172 -20.75 -21.01 -22.27
C SER A 172 -20.11 -21.55 -20.99
N ASP A 173 -20.82 -22.43 -20.29
CA ASP A 173 -20.36 -23.10 -19.06
C ASP A 173 -19.22 -24.12 -19.29
N SER A 174 -18.71 -24.24 -20.50
CA SER A 174 -17.52 -25.04 -20.80
C SER A 174 -16.20 -24.26 -20.70
N VAL A 175 -16.28 -22.92 -20.71
CA VAL A 175 -15.09 -22.07 -20.67
C VAL A 175 -14.49 -22.04 -19.26
N THR A 176 -13.24 -22.46 -19.15
CA THR A 176 -12.50 -22.45 -17.88
C THR A 176 -11.49 -21.33 -17.77
N THR A 177 -11.06 -20.76 -18.91
CA THR A 177 -10.01 -19.74 -18.97
C THR A 177 -10.42 -18.59 -19.88
N ILE A 178 -10.33 -17.37 -19.39
CA ILE A 178 -10.34 -16.13 -20.15
C ILE A 178 -8.89 -15.64 -20.16
N GLY A 179 -8.27 -15.56 -21.33
CA GLY A 179 -6.88 -15.18 -21.53
C GLY A 179 -6.58 -13.72 -21.23
N GLU A 180 -5.35 -13.30 -21.54
CA GLU A 180 -4.91 -11.91 -21.37
C GLU A 180 -5.52 -11.00 -22.44
N PHE A 181 -5.90 -9.76 -22.07
CA PHE A 181 -6.43 -8.74 -22.99
C PHE A 181 -7.64 -9.17 -23.83
N VAL A 182 -8.38 -10.19 -23.41
CA VAL A 182 -9.43 -10.80 -24.27
C VAL A 182 -10.45 -9.77 -24.74
N PHE A 183 -10.94 -8.89 -23.85
CA PHE A 183 -11.94 -7.85 -24.16
C PHE A 183 -11.36 -6.43 -24.06
N TYR A 184 -10.04 -6.30 -24.25
CA TYR A 184 -9.38 -5.01 -24.22
C TYR A 184 -9.96 -4.04 -25.24
N TYR A 185 -10.37 -2.82 -24.82
CA TYR A 185 -11.08 -1.85 -25.68
C TYR A 185 -12.43 -2.33 -26.26
N CYS A 186 -13.17 -3.18 -25.54
CA CYS A 186 -14.56 -3.49 -25.87
C CYS A 186 -15.48 -2.42 -25.28
N ASN A 187 -15.43 -1.20 -25.84
CA ASN A 187 -16.05 -0.01 -25.25
C ASN A 187 -17.57 -0.07 -25.13
N SER A 188 -18.26 -0.84 -25.99
CA SER A 188 -19.71 -0.97 -25.95
C SER A 188 -20.25 -2.04 -25.01
N LEU A 189 -19.37 -2.85 -24.40
CA LEU A 189 -19.74 -3.94 -23.50
C LEU A 189 -20.30 -3.36 -22.19
N LYS A 190 -21.56 -3.62 -21.89
CA LYS A 190 -22.29 -3.05 -20.73
C LYS A 190 -22.28 -3.96 -19.53
N GLU A 191 -22.45 -5.25 -19.77
CA GLU A 191 -22.51 -6.30 -18.77
C GLU A 191 -21.79 -7.54 -19.29
N ILE A 192 -21.20 -8.30 -18.38
CA ILE A 192 -20.64 -9.61 -18.68
C ILE A 192 -21.03 -10.61 -17.61
N VAL A 193 -21.47 -11.77 -18.06
CA VAL A 193 -21.71 -12.93 -17.20
C VAL A 193 -20.51 -13.86 -17.33
N ILE A 194 -19.72 -13.94 -16.30
CA ILE A 194 -18.62 -14.90 -16.19
C ILE A 194 -19.20 -16.20 -15.67
N PRO A 195 -19.15 -17.31 -16.44
CA PRO A 195 -19.74 -18.60 -16.02
C PRO A 195 -19.06 -19.20 -14.78
N ASP A 196 -19.81 -20.02 -14.04
CA ASP A 196 -19.30 -20.75 -12.88
C ASP A 196 -18.23 -21.81 -13.21
N SER A 197 -17.93 -22.03 -14.48
CA SER A 197 -16.81 -22.87 -14.97
C SER A 197 -15.47 -22.16 -15.02
N VAL A 198 -15.46 -20.80 -15.06
CA VAL A 198 -14.24 -20.02 -15.24
C VAL A 198 -13.39 -20.07 -13.97
N ILE A 199 -12.14 -20.51 -14.13
CA ILE A 199 -11.13 -20.65 -13.07
C ILE A 199 -10.18 -19.44 -13.07
N SER A 200 -9.81 -18.92 -14.26
CA SER A 200 -8.86 -17.82 -14.40
C SER A 200 -9.34 -16.73 -15.35
N ILE A 201 -9.08 -15.49 -14.96
CA ILE A 201 -9.22 -14.28 -15.75
C ILE A 201 -7.82 -13.71 -15.93
N GLY A 202 -7.41 -13.48 -17.18
CA GLY A 202 -6.07 -13.02 -17.53
C GLY A 202 -5.81 -11.56 -17.21
N GLU A 203 -4.55 -11.13 -17.42
CA GLU A 203 -4.12 -9.74 -17.30
C GLU A 203 -4.89 -8.86 -18.29
N GLU A 204 -5.31 -7.68 -17.84
CA GLU A 204 -6.07 -6.70 -18.62
C GLU A 204 -7.26 -7.27 -19.42
N ALA A 205 -7.82 -8.39 -18.98
CA ALA A 205 -8.84 -9.13 -19.73
C ALA A 205 -10.06 -8.27 -20.10
N PHE A 206 -10.44 -7.28 -19.28
CA PHE A 206 -11.54 -6.34 -19.48
C PHE A 206 -11.08 -4.88 -19.40
N SER A 207 -9.78 -4.63 -19.55
CA SER A 207 -9.23 -3.27 -19.45
C SER A 207 -9.82 -2.38 -20.56
N VAL A 208 -10.12 -1.13 -20.23
CA VAL A 208 -10.71 -0.11 -21.14
C VAL A 208 -12.08 -0.53 -21.71
N CYS A 209 -12.87 -1.30 -20.97
CA CYS A 209 -14.28 -1.52 -21.28
C CYS A 209 -15.12 -0.35 -20.73
N GLU A 210 -15.14 0.78 -21.44
CA GLU A 210 -15.65 2.05 -20.91
C GLU A 210 -17.11 1.99 -20.43
N ASN A 211 -17.99 1.22 -21.10
CA ASN A 211 -19.40 1.12 -20.73
C ASN A 211 -19.74 -0.03 -19.78
N LEU A 212 -18.76 -0.82 -19.35
CA LEU A 212 -18.98 -1.90 -18.41
C LEU A 212 -19.40 -1.33 -17.05
N THR A 213 -20.58 -1.75 -16.53
CA THR A 213 -21.14 -1.19 -15.29
C THR A 213 -21.05 -2.12 -14.10
N THR A 214 -21.11 -3.42 -14.33
CA THR A 214 -21.13 -4.44 -13.29
C THR A 214 -20.35 -5.68 -13.73
N VAL A 215 -19.55 -6.22 -12.82
CA VAL A 215 -18.88 -7.51 -13.00
C VAL A 215 -19.28 -8.43 -11.84
N LYS A 216 -19.63 -9.67 -12.16
CA LYS A 216 -19.86 -10.72 -11.18
C LYS A 216 -18.77 -11.77 -11.27
N ILE A 217 -18.04 -11.97 -10.17
CA ILE A 217 -16.95 -12.93 -10.05
C ILE A 217 -17.50 -14.18 -9.36
N PRO A 218 -17.60 -15.32 -10.06
CA PRO A 218 -18.15 -16.55 -9.50
C PRO A 218 -17.22 -17.23 -8.48
N SER A 219 -17.76 -18.21 -7.76
CA SER A 219 -17.01 -18.96 -6.74
C SER A 219 -15.85 -19.78 -7.30
N SER A 220 -15.88 -20.12 -8.58
CA SER A 220 -14.85 -20.89 -9.29
C SER A 220 -13.55 -20.12 -9.58
N VAL A 221 -13.62 -18.78 -9.68
CA VAL A 221 -12.46 -17.97 -10.04
C VAL A 221 -11.41 -17.98 -8.93
N THR A 222 -10.23 -18.51 -9.28
CA THR A 222 -9.07 -18.62 -8.38
C THR A 222 -8.01 -17.58 -8.64
N THR A 223 -7.95 -17.06 -9.88
CA THR A 223 -6.97 -16.05 -10.30
C THR A 223 -7.63 -14.96 -11.13
N ILE A 224 -7.29 -13.72 -10.79
CA ILE A 224 -7.60 -12.51 -11.56
C ILE A 224 -6.27 -11.85 -11.87
N GLY A 225 -5.96 -11.70 -13.15
CA GLY A 225 -4.74 -11.07 -13.64
C GLY A 225 -4.67 -9.59 -13.25
N GLN A 226 -3.46 -9.05 -13.29
CA GLN A 226 -3.22 -7.65 -13.02
C GLN A 226 -4.08 -6.79 -13.97
N ASN A 227 -4.63 -5.69 -13.48
CA ASN A 227 -5.36 -4.72 -14.30
C ASN A 227 -6.59 -5.27 -15.05
N ALA A 228 -7.11 -6.42 -14.63
CA ALA A 228 -8.19 -7.09 -15.34
C ALA A 228 -9.41 -6.19 -15.65
N PHE A 229 -9.68 -5.17 -14.81
CA PHE A 229 -10.79 -4.22 -14.94
C PHE A 229 -10.33 -2.76 -14.99
N SER A 230 -9.06 -2.53 -15.29
CA SER A 230 -8.47 -1.18 -15.30
C SER A 230 -9.12 -0.30 -16.37
N LEU A 231 -9.25 1.00 -16.10
CA LEU A 231 -9.82 1.99 -17.03
C LEU A 231 -11.25 1.70 -17.52
N CYS A 232 -12.02 0.89 -16.79
CA CYS A 232 -13.46 0.73 -17.00
C CYS A 232 -14.20 1.93 -16.41
N GLU A 233 -14.38 2.99 -17.22
CA GLU A 233 -14.85 4.31 -16.80
C GLU A 233 -16.22 4.30 -16.08
N ASN A 234 -17.13 3.39 -16.45
CA ASN A 234 -18.47 3.32 -15.88
C ASN A 234 -18.68 2.14 -14.93
N LEU A 235 -17.61 1.42 -14.56
CA LEU A 235 -17.71 0.31 -13.63
C LEU A 235 -17.99 0.83 -12.21
N THR A 236 -19.18 0.51 -11.70
CA THR A 236 -19.67 0.97 -10.39
C THR A 236 -19.82 -0.16 -9.37
N THR A 237 -19.77 -1.41 -9.82
CA THR A 237 -20.06 -2.55 -8.93
C THR A 237 -19.25 -3.78 -9.32
N ILE A 238 -18.54 -4.36 -8.35
CA ILE A 238 -17.91 -5.68 -8.47
C ILE A 238 -18.54 -6.59 -7.41
N ILE A 239 -19.22 -7.63 -7.84
CA ILE A 239 -19.87 -8.61 -6.95
C ILE A 239 -19.04 -9.88 -6.97
N VAL A 240 -18.52 -10.27 -5.82
CA VAL A 240 -17.86 -11.56 -5.63
C VAL A 240 -18.85 -12.53 -4.98
N ASP A 241 -19.00 -13.74 -5.55
CA ASP A 241 -19.81 -14.78 -4.94
C ASP A 241 -19.31 -15.06 -3.51
N SER A 242 -20.22 -15.14 -2.55
CA SER A 242 -19.90 -15.34 -1.14
C SER A 242 -19.12 -16.64 -0.87
N ALA A 243 -19.33 -17.66 -1.70
CA ALA A 243 -18.61 -18.93 -1.66
C ALA A 243 -17.23 -18.89 -2.32
N ASN A 244 -16.84 -17.76 -2.97
CA ASN A 244 -15.49 -17.66 -3.55
C ASN A 244 -14.44 -17.75 -2.45
N PRO A 245 -13.47 -18.71 -2.52
CA PRO A 245 -12.47 -18.90 -1.47
C PRO A 245 -11.24 -17.99 -1.63
N TYR A 246 -11.11 -17.23 -2.72
CA TYR A 246 -9.89 -16.47 -3.05
C TYR A 246 -10.10 -14.96 -3.01
N TYR A 247 -11.32 -14.47 -3.26
CA TYR A 247 -11.63 -13.05 -3.38
C TYR A 247 -12.83 -12.64 -2.53
N SER A 248 -12.89 -11.37 -2.20
CA SER A 248 -14.00 -10.73 -1.47
C SER A 248 -14.10 -9.26 -1.86
N THR A 249 -15.22 -8.61 -1.52
CA THR A 249 -15.38 -7.16 -1.69
C THR A 249 -15.61 -6.47 -0.35
N ASP A 250 -15.62 -5.14 -0.37
CA ASP A 250 -16.14 -4.32 0.71
C ASP A 250 -17.68 -4.41 0.79
N GLU A 251 -18.29 -3.75 1.77
CA GLU A 251 -19.75 -3.73 1.97
C GLU A 251 -20.51 -3.02 0.83
N TYR A 252 -19.83 -2.18 0.05
CA TYR A 252 -20.41 -1.41 -1.08
C TYR A 252 -20.14 -2.07 -2.44
N ASN A 253 -19.44 -3.21 -2.51
CA ASN A 253 -19.00 -3.85 -3.73
C ASN A 253 -18.17 -2.92 -4.64
N SER A 254 -17.39 -2.05 -4.03
CA SER A 254 -16.60 -1.01 -4.69
C SER A 254 -15.09 -1.24 -4.63
N VAL A 255 -14.66 -2.21 -3.84
CA VAL A 255 -13.24 -2.58 -3.69
C VAL A 255 -13.10 -4.09 -3.75
N LEU A 256 -12.21 -4.56 -4.60
CA LEU A 256 -11.86 -5.97 -4.70
C LEU A 256 -10.64 -6.26 -3.84
N PHE A 257 -10.74 -7.28 -3.01
CA PHE A 257 -9.65 -7.80 -2.18
C PHE A 257 -9.42 -9.28 -2.47
N ASN A 258 -8.26 -9.81 -2.07
CA ASN A 258 -8.15 -11.23 -1.81
C ASN A 258 -9.07 -11.64 -0.63
N LYS A 259 -9.28 -12.94 -0.40
CA LYS A 259 -10.26 -13.43 0.58
C LYS A 259 -10.01 -12.93 2.00
N ASP A 260 -8.75 -12.94 2.41
CA ASP A 260 -8.32 -12.56 3.76
C ASP A 260 -8.18 -11.05 3.94
N LYS A 261 -8.45 -10.28 2.88
CA LYS A 261 -8.29 -8.82 2.82
C LYS A 261 -6.89 -8.33 3.20
N THR A 262 -5.88 -9.15 2.91
CA THR A 262 -4.46 -8.76 3.04
C THR A 262 -3.95 -8.04 1.79
N SER A 263 -4.58 -8.25 0.64
CA SER A 263 -4.24 -7.56 -0.61
C SER A 263 -5.46 -6.80 -1.12
N LEU A 264 -5.28 -5.50 -1.35
CA LEU A 264 -6.25 -4.65 -2.04
C LEU A 264 -5.92 -4.72 -3.54
N VAL A 265 -6.78 -5.40 -4.30
CA VAL A 265 -6.54 -5.73 -5.72
C VAL A 265 -6.97 -4.58 -6.62
N PHE A 266 -8.17 -4.02 -6.38
CA PHE A 266 -8.74 -3.01 -7.26
C PHE A 266 -9.78 -2.15 -6.52
N TYR A 267 -9.73 -0.83 -6.72
CA TYR A 267 -10.69 0.16 -6.25
C TYR A 267 -11.40 0.79 -7.44
N LEU A 268 -12.72 0.87 -7.41
CA LEU A 268 -13.51 1.40 -8.52
C LEU A 268 -13.22 2.87 -8.78
N ARG A 269 -12.79 3.20 -9.99
CA ARG A 269 -12.39 4.56 -10.40
C ARG A 269 -13.49 5.61 -10.17
N LYS A 270 -14.74 5.28 -10.47
CA LYS A 270 -15.91 6.17 -10.30
C LYS A 270 -16.61 5.99 -8.95
N ASN A 271 -15.97 5.39 -7.98
CA ASN A 271 -16.51 5.37 -6.62
C ASN A 271 -16.84 6.81 -6.18
N PRO A 272 -18.08 7.07 -5.72
CA PRO A 272 -18.49 8.43 -5.35
C PRO A 272 -17.86 8.92 -4.03
N GLN A 273 -17.19 8.05 -3.29
CA GLN A 273 -16.51 8.42 -2.05
C GLN A 273 -15.28 9.29 -2.35
N THR A 274 -15.20 10.42 -1.66
CA THR A 274 -14.05 11.34 -1.77
C THR A 274 -12.94 11.01 -0.78
N SER A 275 -13.20 10.09 0.15
CA SER A 275 -12.22 9.62 1.14
C SER A 275 -12.31 8.10 1.32
N TYR A 276 -11.18 7.46 1.51
CA TYR A 276 -11.14 6.02 1.77
C TYR A 276 -10.10 5.67 2.83
N ASN A 277 -10.50 4.80 3.77
CA ASN A 277 -9.59 4.24 4.78
C ASN A 277 -9.28 2.80 4.40
N ILE A 278 -8.04 2.53 3.99
CA ILE A 278 -7.58 1.17 3.70
C ILE A 278 -7.56 0.38 5.02
N PRO A 279 -8.23 -0.78 5.07
CA PRO A 279 -8.30 -1.58 6.29
C PRO A 279 -6.92 -2.00 6.83
N ASP A 280 -6.77 -2.06 8.14
CA ASP A 280 -5.54 -2.53 8.80
C ASP A 280 -5.18 -4.01 8.50
N THR A 281 -6.09 -4.78 7.91
CA THR A 281 -5.78 -6.13 7.43
C THR A 281 -4.93 -6.14 6.17
N VAL A 282 -4.94 -5.05 5.40
CA VAL A 282 -4.20 -4.94 4.13
C VAL A 282 -2.71 -4.78 4.41
N THR A 283 -1.90 -5.66 3.83
CA THR A 283 -0.44 -5.59 3.81
C THR A 283 0.09 -5.16 2.45
N THR A 284 -0.68 -5.38 1.39
CA THR A 284 -0.28 -5.06 0.02
C THR A 284 -1.36 -4.28 -0.71
N ILE A 285 -1.02 -3.11 -1.23
CA ILE A 285 -1.80 -2.40 -2.24
C ILE A 285 -1.23 -2.84 -3.59
N CYS A 286 -2.04 -3.53 -4.40
CA CYS A 286 -1.59 -4.09 -5.67
C CYS A 286 -1.26 -2.99 -6.70
N ASN A 287 -0.57 -3.40 -7.77
CA ASN A 287 -0.29 -2.49 -8.88
C ASN A 287 -1.61 -1.93 -9.44
N GLU A 288 -1.61 -0.64 -9.76
CA GLU A 288 -2.74 0.10 -10.35
C GLU A 288 -4.05 0.04 -9.57
N ALA A 289 -4.01 -0.39 -8.29
CA ALA A 289 -5.21 -0.63 -7.48
C ALA A 289 -6.16 0.57 -7.40
N PHE A 290 -5.66 1.81 -7.43
CA PHE A 290 -6.42 3.06 -7.43
C PHE A 290 -6.18 3.89 -8.69
N LEU A 291 -5.79 3.27 -9.81
CA LEU A 291 -5.48 4.00 -11.05
C LEU A 291 -6.64 4.92 -11.48
N GLY A 292 -6.37 6.21 -11.62
CA GLY A 292 -7.32 7.21 -12.10
C GLY A 292 -8.46 7.54 -11.14
N CYS A 293 -8.33 7.26 -9.85
CA CYS A 293 -9.33 7.61 -8.84
C CYS A 293 -9.34 9.11 -8.54
N GLU A 294 -9.73 9.92 -9.53
CA GLU A 294 -9.68 11.39 -9.49
C GLU A 294 -10.59 12.02 -8.42
N ASN A 295 -11.70 11.34 -8.05
CA ASN A 295 -12.61 11.81 -7.01
C ASN A 295 -12.05 11.68 -5.59
N LEU A 296 -11.00 10.87 -5.41
CA LEU A 296 -10.42 10.59 -4.10
C LEU A 296 -9.54 11.75 -3.65
N THR A 297 -10.04 12.56 -2.70
CA THR A 297 -9.31 13.73 -2.17
C THR A 297 -8.50 13.42 -0.92
N SER A 298 -8.82 12.31 -0.24
CA SER A 298 -8.13 11.86 0.97
C SER A 298 -8.05 10.34 1.03
N ILE A 299 -6.92 9.83 1.43
CA ILE A 299 -6.70 8.41 1.69
C ILE A 299 -5.97 8.21 3.00
N THR A 300 -6.41 7.24 3.80
CA THR A 300 -5.65 6.73 4.94
C THR A 300 -5.10 5.37 4.57
N ILE A 301 -3.79 5.25 4.50
CA ILE A 301 -3.12 3.97 4.27
C ILE A 301 -3.12 3.21 5.60
N GLY A 302 -3.60 1.95 5.58
CA GLY A 302 -3.65 1.11 6.78
C GLY A 302 -2.26 0.89 7.38
N LYS A 303 -2.18 0.87 8.69
CA LYS A 303 -0.89 0.81 9.42
C LYS A 303 -0.07 -0.46 9.17
N ASN A 304 -0.69 -1.54 8.66
CA ASN A 304 0.00 -2.80 8.36
C ASN A 304 0.37 -2.93 6.88
N VAL A 305 0.16 -1.89 6.06
CA VAL A 305 0.60 -1.91 4.67
C VAL A 305 2.13 -1.91 4.62
N GLU A 306 2.69 -2.90 3.94
CA GLU A 306 4.12 -3.11 3.73
C GLU A 306 4.54 -2.70 2.32
N THR A 307 3.66 -2.89 1.34
CA THR A 307 3.96 -2.60 -0.06
C THR A 307 2.87 -1.76 -0.72
N ILE A 308 3.30 -0.69 -1.39
CA ILE A 308 2.50 0.09 -2.34
C ILE A 308 3.01 -0.26 -3.73
N GLY A 309 2.14 -0.88 -4.54
CA GLY A 309 2.47 -1.41 -5.86
C GLY A 309 2.78 -0.32 -6.91
N ASN A 310 3.26 -0.77 -8.06
CA ASN A 310 3.53 0.13 -9.19
C ASN A 310 2.24 0.80 -9.67
N SER A 311 2.30 2.08 -9.97
CA SER A 311 1.16 2.88 -10.42
C SER A 311 -0.08 2.81 -9.51
N ALA A 312 0.07 2.38 -8.25
CA ALA A 312 -1.06 2.08 -7.36
C ALA A 312 -2.05 3.23 -7.23
N PHE A 313 -1.59 4.48 -7.19
CA PHE A 313 -2.39 5.70 -7.12
C PHE A 313 -2.13 6.64 -8.31
N ASN A 314 -1.66 6.09 -9.44
CA ASN A 314 -1.40 6.88 -10.63
C ASN A 314 -2.68 7.58 -11.12
N TYR A 315 -2.60 8.86 -11.46
CA TYR A 315 -3.75 9.73 -11.79
C TYR A 315 -4.81 9.88 -10.67
N CYS A 316 -4.45 9.67 -9.40
CA CYS A 316 -5.29 10.10 -8.27
C CYS A 316 -5.16 11.61 -8.06
N SER A 317 -5.57 12.38 -9.08
CA SER A 317 -5.34 13.83 -9.11
C SER A 317 -6.05 14.59 -7.98
N GLY A 318 -7.10 14.04 -7.38
CA GLY A 318 -7.80 14.67 -6.26
C GLY A 318 -7.05 14.66 -4.93
N LEU A 319 -6.04 13.81 -4.74
CA LEU A 319 -5.31 13.70 -3.46
C LEU A 319 -4.54 14.98 -3.15
N THR A 320 -4.66 15.47 -1.90
CA THR A 320 -4.01 16.72 -1.45
C THR A 320 -2.90 16.49 -0.44
N ASN A 321 -3.06 15.56 0.48
CA ASN A 321 -2.07 15.25 1.51
C ASN A 321 -1.88 13.73 1.61
N LEU A 322 -0.65 13.30 1.77
CA LEU A 322 -0.32 11.89 1.84
C LEU A 322 0.61 11.61 3.02
N ILE A 323 0.18 10.67 3.86
CA ILE A 323 1.01 10.11 4.93
C ILE A 323 1.22 8.63 4.62
N ILE A 324 2.47 8.27 4.38
CA ILE A 324 2.90 6.87 4.23
C ILE A 324 3.25 6.34 5.61
N PRO A 325 2.63 5.26 6.11
CA PRO A 325 2.91 4.70 7.43
C PRO A 325 4.32 4.11 7.56
N ASP A 326 4.77 3.97 8.81
CA ASP A 326 6.10 3.44 9.12
C ASP A 326 6.31 1.95 8.75
N ASN A 327 5.25 1.19 8.52
CA ASN A 327 5.37 -0.22 8.10
C ASN A 327 5.56 -0.39 6.60
N VAL A 328 5.30 0.65 5.80
CA VAL A 328 5.54 0.57 4.34
C VAL A 328 7.05 0.48 4.11
N GLU A 329 7.47 -0.56 3.41
CA GLU A 329 8.87 -0.81 3.05
C GLU A 329 9.18 -0.34 1.64
N ILE A 330 8.24 -0.48 0.71
CA ILE A 330 8.42 -0.22 -0.72
C ILE A 330 7.30 0.67 -1.24
N ILE A 331 7.71 1.74 -1.94
CA ILE A 331 6.85 2.55 -2.80
C ILE A 331 7.23 2.21 -4.24
N GLY A 332 6.29 1.65 -5.02
CA GLY A 332 6.52 1.17 -6.38
C GLY A 332 6.74 2.29 -7.39
N ASP A 333 7.15 1.90 -8.61
CA ASP A 333 7.31 2.82 -9.73
C ASP A 333 5.99 3.51 -10.06
N LYS A 334 6.03 4.82 -10.30
CA LYS A 334 4.85 5.64 -10.63
C LYS A 334 3.72 5.55 -9.62
N ALA A 335 3.99 5.12 -8.38
CA ALA A 335 2.94 4.85 -7.40
C ALA A 335 1.97 6.02 -7.20
N PHE A 336 2.45 7.27 -7.21
CA PHE A 336 1.67 8.50 -7.11
C PHE A 336 1.92 9.44 -8.31
N TYR A 337 2.22 8.86 -9.47
CA TYR A 337 2.45 9.61 -10.70
C TYR A 337 1.19 10.37 -11.12
N ASN A 338 1.32 11.62 -11.57
CA ASN A 338 0.20 12.48 -11.95
C ASN A 338 -0.82 12.79 -10.84
N CYS A 339 -0.42 12.73 -9.56
CA CYS A 339 -1.22 13.24 -8.44
C CYS A 339 -1.08 14.77 -8.35
N PHE A 340 -1.68 15.52 -9.28
CA PHE A 340 -1.41 16.95 -9.51
C PHE A 340 -1.66 17.84 -8.30
N TYR A 341 -2.70 17.56 -7.49
CA TYR A 341 -3.07 18.40 -6.33
C TYR A 341 -2.41 17.99 -5.02
N LEU A 342 -1.46 17.04 -5.07
CA LEU A 342 -0.73 16.61 -3.88
C LEU A 342 0.20 17.73 -3.38
N GLU A 343 -0.13 18.32 -2.23
CA GLU A 343 0.59 19.46 -1.64
C GLU A 343 1.66 19.04 -0.64
N SER A 344 1.40 17.98 0.13
CA SER A 344 2.34 17.49 1.13
C SER A 344 2.45 15.96 1.13
N VAL A 345 3.67 15.48 1.31
CA VAL A 345 4.00 14.05 1.42
C VAL A 345 4.89 13.85 2.64
N LYS A 346 4.43 12.99 3.54
CA LYS A 346 5.23 12.47 4.64
C LYS A 346 5.48 10.98 4.43
N ILE A 347 6.76 10.60 4.31
CA ILE A 347 7.20 9.23 4.10
C ILE A 347 7.59 8.61 5.45
N GLY A 348 6.99 7.46 5.78
CA GLY A 348 7.24 6.74 7.03
C GLY A 348 8.65 6.19 7.16
N ASN A 349 9.06 5.90 8.39
CA ASN A 349 10.43 5.46 8.70
C ASN A 349 10.77 4.04 8.22
N GLY A 350 9.80 3.22 7.84
CA GLY A 350 10.04 1.88 7.28
C GLY A 350 10.42 1.86 5.81
N VAL A 351 10.09 2.94 5.07
CA VAL A 351 10.34 2.98 3.62
C VAL A 351 11.83 2.93 3.33
N THR A 352 12.23 1.90 2.59
CA THR A 352 13.62 1.67 2.16
C THR A 352 13.86 2.10 0.73
N SER A 353 12.84 2.03 -0.13
CA SER A 353 12.95 2.34 -1.55
C SER A 353 11.75 3.14 -2.06
N ILE A 354 12.05 4.18 -2.81
CA ILE A 354 11.08 4.97 -3.57
C ILE A 354 11.31 4.68 -5.04
N GLY A 355 10.27 4.20 -5.73
CA GLY A 355 10.30 3.77 -7.13
C GLY A 355 10.51 4.91 -8.12
N ASN A 356 10.77 4.53 -9.37
CA ASN A 356 10.96 5.46 -10.48
C ASN A 356 9.68 6.26 -10.74
N SER A 357 9.83 7.56 -10.95
CA SER A 357 8.71 8.49 -11.21
C SER A 357 7.61 8.48 -10.14
N ALA A 358 7.90 8.02 -8.92
CA ALA A 358 6.87 7.72 -7.92
C ALA A 358 5.98 8.93 -7.59
N PHE A 359 6.51 10.16 -7.61
CA PHE A 359 5.79 11.41 -7.31
C PHE A 359 5.95 12.47 -8.42
N SER A 360 6.29 12.06 -9.64
CA SER A 360 6.46 12.98 -10.77
C SER A 360 5.19 13.06 -11.62
N PHE A 361 5.22 13.85 -12.69
CA PHE A 361 4.14 13.94 -13.65
C PHE A 361 4.63 14.16 -15.09
N ASN A 362 3.74 13.91 -16.07
CA ASN A 362 4.03 14.13 -17.47
C ASN A 362 3.55 15.51 -17.92
N GLU A 363 4.46 16.46 -18.03
CA GLU A 363 4.19 17.83 -18.49
C GLU A 363 3.73 17.91 -19.96
N TYR A 364 4.06 16.91 -20.78
CA TYR A 364 3.67 16.90 -22.19
C TYR A 364 2.20 16.52 -22.40
N LEU A 365 1.62 15.74 -21.49
CA LEU A 365 0.21 15.35 -21.57
C LEU A 365 -0.73 16.41 -20.96
N ASN A 366 -0.25 17.14 -19.96
CA ASN A 366 -1.02 18.14 -19.24
C ASN A 366 -0.20 19.42 -19.03
N PRO A 367 0.07 20.22 -20.09
CA PRO A 367 0.96 21.38 -20.01
C PRO A 367 0.42 22.52 -19.13
N ASP A 368 -0.89 22.55 -18.87
CA ASP A 368 -1.54 23.56 -18.04
C ASP A 368 -1.59 23.17 -16.55
N GLU A 369 -1.31 21.92 -16.21
CA GLU A 369 -1.29 21.42 -14.84
C GLU A 369 0.14 21.39 -14.29
N LYS A 370 0.27 21.62 -13.00
CA LYS A 370 1.55 21.59 -12.28
C LYS A 370 1.36 20.83 -10.97
N LEU A 371 2.37 20.03 -10.61
CA LEU A 371 2.40 19.43 -9.28
C LEU A 371 2.38 20.53 -8.20
N GLN A 372 1.49 20.36 -7.25
CA GLN A 372 1.31 21.29 -6.14
C GLN A 372 2.22 20.98 -4.94
N LEU A 373 3.11 19.97 -5.04
CA LEU A 373 3.96 19.51 -3.94
C LEU A 373 4.88 20.62 -3.42
N LYS A 374 4.64 21.02 -2.18
CA LYS A 374 5.36 22.07 -1.45
C LYS A 374 6.21 21.50 -0.32
N GLU A 375 5.72 20.43 0.31
CA GLU A 375 6.30 19.84 1.51
C GLU A 375 6.60 18.35 1.28
N LEU A 376 7.84 17.96 1.54
CA LEU A 376 8.30 16.58 1.45
C LEU A 376 9.15 16.24 2.68
N GLU A 377 8.71 15.26 3.44
CA GLU A 377 9.40 14.73 4.61
C GLU A 377 9.76 13.26 4.37
N PHE A 378 11.04 12.93 4.42
CA PHE A 378 11.54 11.56 4.28
C PHE A 378 11.65 10.84 5.63
N GLY A 379 11.30 9.56 5.64
CA GLY A 379 11.66 8.66 6.73
C GLY A 379 13.16 8.33 6.77
N ASN A 380 13.63 7.86 7.91
CA ASN A 380 15.07 7.67 8.19
C ASN A 380 15.66 6.35 7.63
N SER A 381 14.87 5.51 6.97
CA SER A 381 15.33 4.24 6.40
C SER A 381 15.48 4.25 4.87
N VAL A 382 15.09 5.33 4.19
CA VAL A 382 15.18 5.43 2.73
C VAL A 382 16.62 5.29 2.29
N THR A 383 16.93 4.25 1.50
CA THR A 383 18.26 3.99 0.94
C THR A 383 18.36 4.40 -0.53
N THR A 384 17.23 4.34 -1.24
CA THR A 384 17.18 4.60 -2.69
C THR A 384 16.03 5.53 -3.03
N ILE A 385 16.35 6.59 -3.75
CA ILE A 385 15.39 7.45 -4.45
C ILE A 385 15.52 7.13 -5.93
N GLY A 386 14.44 6.63 -6.56
CA GLY A 386 14.42 6.17 -7.94
C GLY A 386 14.60 7.28 -8.98
N ASP A 387 14.75 6.87 -10.23
CA ASP A 387 14.86 7.79 -11.36
C ASP A 387 13.57 8.61 -11.52
N TYR A 388 13.69 9.91 -11.76
CA TYR A 388 12.55 10.82 -11.95
C TYR A 388 11.59 10.91 -10.75
N ALA A 389 11.95 10.39 -9.57
CA ALA A 389 11.01 10.16 -8.46
C ALA A 389 10.22 11.41 -8.04
N PHE A 390 10.84 12.60 -8.07
CA PHE A 390 10.25 13.91 -7.76
C PHE A 390 10.47 14.92 -8.90
N GLU A 391 10.61 14.42 -10.14
CA GLU A 391 10.76 15.29 -11.30
C GLU A 391 9.56 16.23 -11.46
N ASN A 392 9.82 17.46 -11.87
CA ASN A 392 8.82 18.52 -12.09
C ASN A 392 8.08 19.00 -10.82
N CYS A 393 8.57 18.71 -9.59
CA CYS A 393 8.04 19.27 -8.35
C CYS A 393 8.35 20.78 -8.26
N THR A 394 7.74 21.58 -9.13
CA THR A 394 8.10 22.99 -9.34
C THR A 394 7.83 23.90 -8.14
N LEU A 395 6.98 23.50 -7.19
CA LEU A 395 6.64 24.27 -5.99
C LEU A 395 7.40 23.84 -4.73
N LEU A 396 8.17 22.75 -4.81
CA LEU A 396 8.97 22.26 -3.68
C LEU A 396 10.07 23.27 -3.36
N THR A 397 10.09 23.80 -2.13
CA THR A 397 10.99 24.89 -1.75
C THR A 397 12.26 24.44 -1.04
N ASN A 398 12.19 23.33 -0.34
CA ASN A 398 13.32 22.74 0.37
C ASN A 398 13.18 21.23 0.42
N VAL A 399 14.31 20.53 0.48
CA VAL A 399 14.36 19.08 0.67
C VAL A 399 15.53 18.71 1.56
N THR A 400 15.28 17.83 2.53
CA THR A 400 16.31 17.18 3.33
C THR A 400 16.31 15.70 3.02
N ILE A 401 17.33 15.25 2.31
CA ILE A 401 17.58 13.85 1.98
C ILE A 401 18.32 13.23 3.18
N PRO A 402 17.76 12.19 3.82
CA PRO A 402 18.32 11.64 5.05
C PRO A 402 19.66 10.93 4.85
N ASP A 403 20.40 10.79 5.94
CA ASP A 403 21.71 10.09 5.96
C ASP A 403 21.63 8.61 5.58
N SER A 404 20.45 8.01 5.60
CA SER A 404 20.23 6.62 5.16
C SER A 404 20.32 6.44 3.64
N VAL A 405 20.12 7.52 2.86
CA VAL A 405 20.12 7.45 1.39
C VAL A 405 21.54 7.22 0.88
N ILE A 406 21.66 6.24 0.00
CA ILE A 406 22.90 5.87 -0.70
C ILE A 406 22.84 6.33 -2.15
N THR A 407 21.67 6.20 -2.79
CA THR A 407 21.50 6.48 -4.22
C THR A 407 20.36 7.48 -4.45
N ILE A 408 20.67 8.50 -5.24
CA ILE A 408 19.71 9.42 -5.86
C ILE A 408 19.74 9.14 -7.36
N GLY A 409 18.60 8.74 -7.92
CA GLY A 409 18.45 8.31 -9.31
C GLY A 409 18.60 9.44 -10.34
N GLU A 410 18.54 9.05 -11.62
CA GLU A 410 18.55 9.99 -12.75
C GLU A 410 17.34 10.92 -12.66
N SER A 411 17.57 12.22 -12.89
CA SER A 411 16.51 13.25 -12.89
C SER A 411 15.62 13.29 -11.64
N ALA A 412 16.04 12.69 -10.52
CA ALA A 412 15.19 12.48 -9.35
C ALA A 412 14.54 13.76 -8.81
N PHE A 413 15.20 14.93 -8.91
CA PHE A 413 14.69 16.27 -8.56
C PHE A 413 14.82 17.25 -9.72
N SER A 414 14.82 16.74 -10.96
CA SER A 414 14.87 17.58 -12.16
C SER A 414 13.68 18.54 -12.21
N ASN A 415 13.89 19.76 -12.67
CA ASN A 415 12.87 20.82 -12.78
C ASN A 415 12.19 21.23 -11.45
N CYS A 416 12.79 21.00 -10.30
CA CYS A 416 12.32 21.55 -9.03
C CYS A 416 12.68 23.03 -8.92
N GLN A 417 12.00 23.87 -9.70
CA GLN A 417 12.40 25.27 -9.96
C GLN A 417 12.35 26.18 -8.73
N SER A 418 11.49 25.87 -7.73
CA SER A 418 11.40 26.65 -6.49
C SER A 418 12.34 26.15 -5.40
N LEU A 419 13.10 25.09 -5.63
CA LEU A 419 13.94 24.43 -4.64
C LEU A 419 15.14 25.31 -4.27
N ALA A 420 15.02 26.06 -3.18
CA ALA A 420 16.02 27.03 -2.72
C ALA A 420 17.07 26.39 -1.80
N SER A 421 16.71 25.30 -1.11
CA SER A 421 17.59 24.60 -0.18
C SER A 421 17.54 23.08 -0.41
N ILE A 422 18.72 22.49 -0.58
CA ILE A 422 18.91 21.05 -0.71
C ILE A 422 19.94 20.63 0.35
N ASN A 423 19.51 19.75 1.24
CA ASN A 423 20.41 19.10 2.20
C ASN A 423 20.56 17.63 1.80
N ILE A 424 21.71 17.23 1.32
CA ILE A 424 21.99 15.86 0.85
C ILE A 424 22.65 15.08 2.00
N GLY A 425 22.07 13.93 2.35
CA GLY A 425 22.58 13.05 3.40
C GLY A 425 24.04 12.64 3.16
N LYS A 426 24.81 12.58 4.21
CA LYS A 426 26.29 12.37 4.13
C LYS A 426 26.72 11.00 3.58
N ASN A 427 25.81 10.00 3.58
CA ASN A 427 26.13 8.65 3.10
C ASN A 427 25.77 8.46 1.62
N VAL A 428 25.25 9.50 0.93
CA VAL A 428 24.97 9.42 -0.50
C VAL A 428 26.28 9.23 -1.26
N THR A 429 26.35 8.21 -2.09
CA THR A 429 27.51 7.87 -2.92
C THR A 429 27.23 8.00 -4.41
N ILE A 430 25.96 7.92 -4.81
CA ILE A 430 25.53 8.01 -6.21
C ILE A 430 24.50 9.14 -6.35
N ILE A 431 24.79 10.07 -7.24
CA ILE A 431 23.87 11.12 -7.70
C ILE A 431 23.78 10.97 -9.22
N GLY A 432 22.61 10.58 -9.72
CA GLY A 432 22.39 10.25 -11.13
C GLY A 432 22.50 11.44 -12.09
N ASN A 433 22.47 11.13 -13.40
CA ASN A 433 22.41 12.15 -14.45
C ASN A 433 21.22 13.08 -14.20
N CYS A 434 21.39 14.38 -14.49
CA CYS A 434 20.32 15.37 -14.38
C CYS A 434 19.62 15.44 -13.00
N ALA A 435 20.12 14.78 -11.95
CA ALA A 435 19.40 14.61 -10.67
C ALA A 435 18.84 15.91 -10.10
N PHE A 436 19.50 17.05 -10.31
CA PHE A 436 19.10 18.40 -9.91
C PHE A 436 19.09 19.40 -11.09
N TYR A 437 18.82 18.88 -12.30
CA TYR A 437 18.70 19.71 -13.49
C TYR A 437 17.63 20.80 -13.28
N ASN A 438 17.93 22.05 -13.68
CA ASN A 438 17.02 23.20 -13.61
C ASN A 438 16.40 23.47 -12.20
N CYS A 439 17.17 23.18 -11.12
CA CYS A 439 16.86 23.66 -9.77
C CYS A 439 17.35 25.13 -9.66
N ASN A 440 16.69 26.02 -10.38
CA ASN A 440 17.20 27.35 -10.69
C ASN A 440 17.19 28.34 -9.51
N THR A 441 16.57 28.02 -8.38
CA THR A 441 16.56 28.84 -7.16
C THR A 441 17.63 28.44 -6.15
N VAL A 442 18.23 27.26 -6.27
CA VAL A 442 19.27 26.81 -5.35
C VAL A 442 20.49 27.73 -5.39
N THR A 443 21.01 28.10 -4.22
CA THR A 443 22.14 29.04 -4.13
C THR A 443 23.46 28.40 -3.69
N LYS A 444 23.38 27.23 -3.02
CA LYS A 444 24.53 26.48 -2.50
C LYS A 444 24.24 24.98 -2.57
N ILE A 445 25.23 24.21 -2.98
CA ILE A 445 25.22 22.74 -2.96
C ILE A 445 26.42 22.24 -2.16
N ILE A 446 26.20 21.20 -1.34
CA ILE A 446 27.24 20.45 -0.68
C ILE A 446 27.19 19.03 -1.22
N ILE A 447 28.24 18.61 -1.90
CA ILE A 447 28.38 17.23 -2.40
C ILE A 447 28.88 16.36 -1.24
N PRO A 448 28.23 15.23 -0.91
CA PRO A 448 28.67 14.32 0.13
C PRO A 448 30.03 13.67 -0.14
N ASP A 449 30.77 13.35 0.94
CA ASP A 449 32.13 12.82 0.85
C ASP A 449 32.24 11.47 0.10
N GLY A 450 31.16 10.69 0.07
CA GLY A 450 31.11 9.40 -0.64
C GLY A 450 30.97 9.49 -2.16
N VAL A 451 30.68 10.69 -2.71
CA VAL A 451 30.47 10.90 -4.15
C VAL A 451 31.83 11.02 -4.85
N THR A 452 32.06 10.15 -5.83
CA THR A 452 33.32 10.13 -6.60
C THR A 452 33.18 10.71 -8.01
N THR A 453 31.95 10.83 -8.51
CA THR A 453 31.62 11.37 -9.82
C THR A 453 30.43 12.31 -9.71
N ILE A 454 30.53 13.51 -10.29
CA ILE A 454 29.40 14.38 -10.57
C ILE A 454 28.97 14.09 -12.01
N GLU A 455 27.79 13.53 -12.18
CA GLU A 455 27.35 12.94 -13.44
C GLU A 455 26.93 14.00 -14.49
N TRP A 456 26.52 13.52 -15.68
CA TRP A 456 26.08 14.34 -16.80
C TRP A 456 24.90 15.23 -16.42
N MET A 457 25.00 16.55 -16.67
CA MET A 457 23.96 17.55 -16.44
C MET A 457 23.41 17.63 -15.00
N THR A 458 24.07 17.04 -14.01
CA THR A 458 23.54 16.91 -12.62
C THR A 458 23.00 18.24 -12.08
N PHE A 459 23.70 19.37 -12.27
CA PHE A 459 23.29 20.70 -11.81
C PHE A 459 23.13 21.70 -12.97
N ARG A 460 22.95 21.21 -14.20
CA ARG A 460 22.73 22.09 -15.35
C ARG A 460 21.52 22.98 -15.11
N GLU A 461 21.60 24.23 -15.50
CA GLU A 461 20.57 25.28 -15.36
C GLU A 461 20.24 25.66 -13.90
N CYS A 462 21.08 25.32 -12.92
CA CYS A 462 21.02 25.91 -11.59
C CYS A 462 21.49 27.36 -11.62
N THR A 463 20.69 28.24 -12.25
CA THR A 463 21.12 29.60 -12.64
C THR A 463 21.48 30.51 -11.47
N ASN A 464 20.91 30.29 -10.27
CA ASN A 464 21.22 31.05 -9.05
C ASN A 464 22.28 30.41 -8.15
N LEU A 465 22.83 29.24 -8.54
CA LEU A 465 23.88 28.58 -7.76
C LEU A 465 25.11 29.50 -7.65
N LYS A 466 25.44 29.94 -6.43
CA LYS A 466 26.55 30.85 -6.15
C LYS A 466 27.80 30.09 -5.72
N SER A 467 27.64 28.99 -5.03
CA SER A 467 28.75 28.19 -4.53
C SER A 467 28.45 26.70 -4.52
N VAL A 468 29.49 25.90 -4.73
CA VAL A 468 29.43 24.43 -4.58
C VAL A 468 30.61 23.97 -3.72
N LEU A 469 30.34 23.03 -2.81
CA LEU A 469 31.36 22.37 -1.99
C LEU A 469 31.56 20.96 -2.55
N ILE A 470 32.78 20.65 -2.97
CA ILE A 470 33.17 19.40 -3.64
C ILE A 470 34.20 18.67 -2.77
N PRO A 471 33.92 17.41 -2.36
CA PRO A 471 34.84 16.62 -1.57
C PRO A 471 36.07 16.19 -2.38
N ASP A 472 37.14 15.84 -1.69
CA ASP A 472 38.41 15.42 -2.28
C ASP A 472 38.36 14.03 -2.96
N GLY A 473 37.31 13.24 -2.67
CA GLY A 473 37.02 11.97 -3.34
C GLY A 473 36.52 12.09 -4.79
N VAL A 474 36.12 13.30 -5.24
CA VAL A 474 35.63 13.48 -6.62
C VAL A 474 36.78 13.43 -7.62
N THR A 475 36.69 12.49 -8.58
CA THR A 475 37.69 12.23 -9.62
C THR A 475 37.22 12.66 -11.02
N SER A 476 35.89 12.77 -11.22
CA SER A 476 35.33 13.19 -12.50
C SER A 476 34.09 14.05 -12.37
N ILE A 477 33.93 14.97 -13.31
CA ILE A 477 32.76 15.85 -13.48
C ILE A 477 32.28 15.69 -14.91
N GLY A 478 31.05 15.21 -15.08
CA GLY A 478 30.45 14.87 -16.37
C GLY A 478 30.24 16.08 -17.28
N ASN A 479 29.90 15.79 -18.55
CA ASN A 479 29.58 16.84 -19.52
C ASN A 479 28.39 17.66 -19.04
N SER A 480 28.48 18.99 -19.19
CA SER A 480 27.38 19.93 -18.86
C SER A 480 26.92 19.91 -17.40
N ALA A 481 27.65 19.29 -16.47
CA ALA A 481 27.24 19.14 -15.07
C ALA A 481 26.88 20.47 -14.40
N PHE A 482 27.58 21.56 -14.77
CA PHE A 482 27.35 22.95 -14.30
C PHE A 482 27.04 23.92 -15.45
N GLN A 483 26.61 23.42 -16.61
CA GLN A 483 26.24 24.26 -17.73
C GLN A 483 25.10 25.21 -17.35
N TYR A 484 25.23 26.49 -17.72
CA TYR A 484 24.27 27.57 -17.39
C TYR A 484 24.12 27.90 -15.87
N CYS A 485 25.04 27.44 -15.03
CA CYS A 485 25.15 27.94 -13.64
C CYS A 485 25.79 29.31 -13.60
N ASN A 486 25.17 30.32 -14.24
CA ASN A 486 25.76 31.61 -14.51
C ASN A 486 26.08 32.47 -13.27
N SER A 487 25.54 32.12 -12.12
CA SER A 487 25.80 32.79 -10.84
C SER A 487 26.95 32.15 -10.04
N LEU A 488 27.51 31.02 -10.50
CA LEU A 488 28.56 30.29 -9.78
C LEU A 488 29.85 31.12 -9.70
N LYS A 489 30.25 31.47 -8.47
CA LYS A 489 31.43 32.30 -8.21
C LYS A 489 32.52 31.56 -7.46
N ASP A 490 32.12 30.67 -6.56
CA ASP A 490 33.01 30.03 -5.62
C ASP A 490 32.86 28.51 -5.64
N VAL A 491 33.94 27.82 -5.81
CA VAL A 491 34.04 26.35 -5.66
C VAL A 491 34.95 26.07 -4.48
N TYR A 492 34.41 25.46 -3.44
CA TYR A 492 35.14 25.05 -2.26
C TYR A 492 35.50 23.56 -2.39
N TYR A 493 36.76 23.29 -2.70
CA TYR A 493 37.28 21.93 -2.86
C TYR A 493 38.03 21.50 -1.62
N PHE A 494 37.71 20.31 -1.07
CA PHE A 494 38.28 19.83 0.18
C PHE A 494 39.72 19.33 0.00
N GLY A 495 40.09 18.88 -1.20
CA GLY A 495 41.44 18.42 -1.53
C GLY A 495 42.40 19.54 -1.90
N THR A 496 43.64 19.15 -2.25
CA THR A 496 44.72 20.05 -2.66
C THR A 496 44.50 20.58 -4.07
N LYS A 497 45.20 21.64 -4.42
CA LYS A 497 45.21 22.18 -5.78
C LYS A 497 45.71 21.17 -6.83
N GLU A 498 46.62 20.27 -6.43
CA GLU A 498 47.13 19.22 -7.31
C GLU A 498 46.02 18.18 -7.59
N GLN A 499 45.29 17.74 -6.57
CA GLN A 499 44.14 16.82 -6.72
C GLN A 499 43.08 17.48 -7.62
N TRP A 500 42.73 18.74 -7.40
CA TRP A 500 41.79 19.46 -8.26
C TRP A 500 42.19 19.42 -9.75
N ASN A 501 43.48 19.67 -10.03
CA ASN A 501 43.99 19.68 -11.42
C ASN A 501 43.96 18.29 -12.07
N ASN A 502 43.83 17.22 -11.29
CA ASN A 502 43.70 15.83 -11.77
C ASN A 502 42.26 15.40 -11.99
N ILE A 503 41.25 16.19 -11.60
CA ILE A 503 39.87 15.90 -11.86
C ILE A 503 39.60 15.93 -13.38
N THR A 504 38.99 14.87 -13.92
CA THR A 504 38.53 14.85 -15.30
C THR A 504 37.26 15.69 -15.42
N ILE A 505 37.33 16.85 -16.06
CA ILE A 505 36.15 17.71 -16.25
C ILE A 505 35.66 17.61 -17.68
N GLY A 506 34.42 17.19 -17.87
CA GLY A 506 33.75 17.07 -19.16
C GLY A 506 33.44 18.42 -19.82
N ASN A 507 32.98 18.34 -21.08
CA ASN A 507 32.66 19.51 -21.88
C ASN A 507 31.52 20.35 -21.31
N TYR A 508 31.44 21.64 -21.69
CA TYR A 508 30.37 22.59 -21.36
C TYR A 508 30.24 22.95 -19.87
N ASN A 509 31.32 22.86 -19.09
CA ASN A 509 31.38 23.25 -17.68
C ASN A 509 32.02 24.65 -17.47
N GLN A 510 31.87 25.57 -18.41
CA GLN A 510 32.49 26.88 -18.33
C GLN A 510 32.19 27.66 -17.04
N PRO A 511 30.95 27.67 -16.49
CA PRO A 511 30.68 28.36 -15.22
C PRO A 511 31.52 27.83 -14.04
N LEU A 512 31.77 26.51 -13.99
CA LEU A 512 32.65 25.91 -12.98
C LEU A 512 34.10 26.30 -13.16
N LEU A 513 34.58 26.35 -14.43
CA LEU A 513 35.96 26.69 -14.76
C LEU A 513 36.29 28.18 -14.56
N ASP A 514 35.28 29.03 -14.69
CA ASP A 514 35.41 30.50 -14.49
C ASP A 514 35.29 30.88 -13.00
N ALA A 515 34.83 29.98 -12.14
CA ALA A 515 34.67 30.23 -10.70
C ALA A 515 36.01 30.25 -9.96
N THR A 516 36.05 30.92 -8.82
CA THR A 516 37.20 30.90 -7.91
C THR A 516 37.27 29.58 -7.18
N ILE A 517 38.36 28.84 -7.33
CA ILE A 517 38.59 27.56 -6.66
C ILE A 517 39.34 27.74 -5.36
N HIS A 518 38.69 27.45 -4.25
CA HIS A 518 39.27 27.47 -2.89
C HIS A 518 39.64 26.02 -2.50
N CYS A 519 40.92 25.67 -2.60
CA CYS A 519 41.42 24.34 -2.24
C CYS A 519 41.77 24.23 -0.76
N ASN A 520 41.90 23.01 -0.25
CA ASN A 520 42.09 22.70 1.18
C ASN A 520 41.00 23.29 2.07
N TYR A 521 39.79 23.45 1.53
CA TYR A 521 38.65 23.92 2.27
C TYR A 521 38.15 22.79 3.18
N HIS A 522 37.71 23.11 4.36
CA HIS A 522 37.02 22.17 5.25
C HIS A 522 35.90 22.89 6.00
N ILE A 523 34.85 22.16 6.27
CA ILE A 523 33.75 22.64 7.10
C ILE A 523 34.12 22.29 8.54
N HIS A 524 34.31 23.33 9.37
CA HIS A 524 34.49 23.08 10.79
C HIS A 524 33.24 22.44 11.39
N LYS A 525 33.34 21.16 11.75
CA LYS A 525 32.36 20.48 12.58
C LYS A 525 32.88 20.51 14.01
N TYR A 526 32.30 21.36 14.80
CA TYR A 526 32.69 21.51 16.18
C TYR A 526 31.97 20.49 17.06
N ASN A 527 32.73 19.70 17.78
CA ASN A 527 32.26 18.93 18.92
C ASN A 527 32.21 19.85 20.11
N SER A 528 31.11 19.90 20.85
CA SER A 528 30.94 20.75 22.01
C SER A 528 31.21 19.98 23.30
N ILE A 529 31.97 20.57 24.18
CA ILE A 529 32.18 20.10 25.55
C ILE A 529 31.74 21.23 26.48
N VAL A 530 30.72 20.96 27.28
CA VAL A 530 30.22 21.92 28.27
C VAL A 530 31.07 21.84 29.52
N THR A 531 31.59 22.98 29.96
CA THR A 531 32.17 23.15 31.30
C THR A 531 31.14 23.86 32.15
N GLU A 532 30.56 23.12 33.08
CA GLU A 532 29.50 23.65 33.96
C GLU A 532 30.04 24.79 34.85
N PRO A 533 29.23 25.81 35.17
CA PRO A 533 29.63 26.87 36.09
C PRO A 533 29.77 26.35 37.50
N THR A 534 30.79 26.83 38.19
CA THR A 534 30.96 26.61 39.64
C THR A 534 30.34 27.76 40.44
N CYS A 535 30.47 27.69 41.74
CA CYS A 535 30.01 28.79 42.60
C CYS A 535 30.71 30.12 42.31
N THR A 536 31.95 30.08 41.84
CA THR A 536 32.81 31.25 41.66
C THR A 536 33.28 31.47 40.23
N GLU A 537 33.20 30.43 39.41
CA GLU A 537 33.71 30.50 38.05
C GLU A 537 32.56 30.32 37.05
N GLN A 538 32.61 31.08 35.99
CA GLN A 538 31.67 31.04 34.86
C GLN A 538 31.83 29.73 34.10
N GLY A 539 30.69 29.09 33.77
CA GLY A 539 30.65 27.98 32.83
C GLY A 539 30.79 28.46 31.39
N PHE A 540 31.16 27.55 30.49
CA PHE A 540 31.29 27.83 29.07
C PHE A 540 31.26 26.54 28.27
N THR A 541 30.96 26.67 26.99
CA THR A 541 31.04 25.56 26.02
C THR A 541 32.29 25.72 25.18
N THR A 542 33.15 24.72 25.16
CA THR A 542 34.29 24.64 24.24
C THR A 542 33.86 23.89 22.97
N TYR A 543 34.00 24.52 21.84
CA TYR A 543 33.76 23.99 20.52
C TYR A 543 35.11 23.65 19.88
N THR A 544 35.32 22.36 19.56
CA THR A 544 36.59 21.89 18.96
C THR A 544 36.32 21.14 17.67
N CYS A 545 36.98 21.57 16.60
CA CYS A 545 36.97 20.87 15.32
C CYS A 545 38.12 19.84 15.28
N GLU A 546 37.91 18.74 14.52
CA GLU A 546 38.93 17.72 14.28
C GLU A 546 40.23 18.28 13.67
N CYS A 547 40.16 19.41 12.94
CA CYS A 547 41.29 20.12 12.39
C CYS A 547 42.18 20.83 13.46
N GLY A 548 41.73 20.84 14.70
CA GLY A 548 42.41 21.52 15.81
C GLY A 548 41.96 22.96 16.06
N ASP A 549 41.06 23.48 15.19
CA ASP A 549 40.46 24.79 15.46
C ASP A 549 39.45 24.69 16.61
N SER A 550 39.48 25.66 17.51
CA SER A 550 38.59 25.69 18.66
C SER A 550 38.27 27.10 19.12
N TYR A 551 37.05 27.26 19.63
CA TYR A 551 36.61 28.50 20.27
C TYR A 551 35.74 28.17 21.49
N VAL A 552 35.53 29.17 22.33
CA VAL A 552 34.74 29.07 23.53
C VAL A 552 33.58 30.05 23.45
N ASP A 553 32.37 29.59 23.73
CA ASP A 553 31.14 30.40 23.72
C ASP A 553 30.12 29.85 24.73
N ASP A 554 28.86 30.32 24.63
CA ASP A 554 27.76 29.91 25.52
C ASP A 554 28.11 30.06 27.02
N TYR A 555 28.64 31.20 27.36
CA TYR A 555 29.03 31.50 28.75
C TYR A 555 27.80 31.52 29.66
N VAL A 556 27.89 30.82 30.77
CA VAL A 556 26.91 30.79 31.85
C VAL A 556 27.52 31.35 33.12
N ASP A 557 26.88 32.35 33.72
CA ASP A 557 27.41 33.00 34.91
C ASP A 557 27.62 32.01 36.06
N ALA A 558 28.61 32.27 36.91
CA ALA A 558 28.85 31.52 38.13
C ALA A 558 27.55 31.39 38.94
N THR A 559 27.28 30.20 39.45
CA THR A 559 26.02 29.91 40.18
C THR A 559 25.88 30.67 41.50
N GLY A 560 26.97 31.29 41.96
CA GLY A 560 27.02 31.86 43.30
C GLY A 560 27.02 30.75 44.38
N HIS A 561 27.20 31.17 45.61
CA HIS A 561 27.16 30.23 46.70
C HIS A 561 25.72 29.96 47.12
N SER A 562 25.31 28.68 47.03
CA SER A 562 24.04 28.19 47.59
C SER A 562 24.35 27.43 48.87
N HIS A 563 24.19 28.09 50.00
CA HIS A 563 24.49 27.48 51.28
C HIS A 563 23.28 26.69 51.80
N THR A 564 23.56 25.44 52.19
CA THR A 564 22.65 24.63 52.99
C THR A 564 22.95 24.85 54.46
N SER A 565 21.93 25.08 55.24
CA SER A 565 22.10 25.31 56.69
C SER A 565 21.95 24.00 57.47
N GLU A 566 22.85 23.76 58.40
CA GLU A 566 22.75 22.68 59.34
C GLU A 566 23.01 23.20 60.77
N VAL A 567 22.22 22.75 61.71
CA VAL A 567 22.45 23.07 63.13
C VAL A 567 23.61 22.21 63.61
N THR A 568 24.81 22.76 63.64
CA THR A 568 26.03 22.03 64.08
C THR A 568 26.14 22.00 65.59
N THR A 569 25.52 22.94 66.30
CA THR A 569 25.38 22.88 67.73
C THR A 569 23.97 23.34 68.11
N PRO A 570 23.11 22.46 68.63
CA PRO A 570 21.78 22.85 69.07
C PRO A 570 21.78 23.85 70.19
N ALA A 571 20.89 24.82 70.15
CA ALA A 571 20.67 25.72 71.29
C ALA A 571 20.03 24.94 72.42
N THR A 572 20.43 25.21 73.60
CA THR A 572 19.83 24.68 74.82
C THR A 572 19.27 25.83 75.65
N HIS A 573 18.60 25.54 76.73
CA HIS A 573 18.16 26.57 77.68
C HIS A 573 19.35 27.24 78.42
N THR A 574 20.56 26.66 78.41
CA THR A 574 21.71 27.18 79.07
C THR A 574 22.80 27.74 78.16
N SER A 575 22.80 27.34 76.90
CA SER A 575 23.79 27.74 75.88
C SER A 575 23.16 28.10 74.53
N THR A 576 23.77 29.00 73.82
CA THR A 576 23.42 29.32 72.43
C THR A 576 23.86 28.17 71.56
N GLY A 577 23.09 27.92 70.47
CA GLY A 577 23.45 26.99 69.40
C GLY A 577 24.22 27.68 68.27
N VAL A 578 24.66 26.90 67.33
CA VAL A 578 25.36 27.34 66.11
C VAL A 578 24.71 26.70 64.91
N MET A 579 24.31 27.53 63.97
CA MET A 579 23.92 27.10 62.61
C MET A 579 25.11 27.33 61.70
N THR A 580 25.50 26.30 60.95
CA THR A 580 26.54 26.41 59.94
C THR A 580 25.92 26.35 58.58
N TYR A 581 26.28 27.28 57.74
CA TYR A 581 25.84 27.39 56.35
C TYR A 581 27.03 26.91 55.47
N THR A 582 26.84 25.86 54.72
CA THR A 582 27.90 25.29 53.90
C THR A 582 27.47 25.22 52.44
N CYS A 583 28.27 25.74 51.54
CA CYS A 583 28.14 25.52 50.09
C CYS A 583 28.90 24.27 49.67
N THR A 584 28.42 23.60 48.61
CA THR A 584 29.06 22.40 48.06
C THR A 584 30.51 22.63 47.61
N CYS A 585 30.90 23.87 47.34
CA CYS A 585 32.28 24.27 47.02
C CYS A 585 33.22 24.37 48.25
N GLY A 586 32.71 24.18 49.45
CA GLY A 586 33.47 24.26 50.69
C GLY A 586 33.44 25.65 51.38
N ASP A 587 32.84 26.66 50.77
CA ASP A 587 32.62 27.95 51.42
C ASP A 587 31.59 27.78 52.57
N SER A 588 31.89 28.35 53.71
CA SER A 588 31.00 28.23 54.87
C SER A 588 31.11 29.38 55.86
N TYR A 589 30.00 29.71 56.48
CA TYR A 589 29.93 30.66 57.59
C TYR A 589 28.97 30.15 58.67
N THR A 590 29.03 30.77 59.84
CA THR A 590 28.21 30.34 60.99
C THR A 590 27.38 31.50 61.56
N GLU A 591 26.19 31.17 62.03
CA GLU A 591 25.33 32.07 62.79
C GLU A 591 25.01 31.48 64.17
N VAL A 592 24.79 32.36 65.13
CA VAL A 592 24.48 31.95 66.49
C VAL A 592 22.95 31.80 66.67
N ILE A 593 22.52 30.65 67.13
CA ILE A 593 21.14 30.38 67.49
C ILE A 593 20.91 30.81 68.94
N ALA A 594 19.93 31.63 69.19
CA ALA A 594 19.61 32.10 70.57
C ALA A 594 19.22 30.93 71.48
N LYS A 595 19.49 31.08 72.78
CA LYS A 595 19.04 30.11 73.80
C LYS A 595 17.55 29.89 73.79
N LEU A 596 17.12 28.68 74.10
CA LEU A 596 15.68 28.34 74.24
C LEU A 596 15.14 28.93 75.54
N GLU A 597 14.08 29.71 75.46
CA GLU A 597 13.51 30.37 76.63
C GLU A 597 12.59 29.46 77.46
N LYS A 598 11.95 28.46 76.81
CA LYS A 598 11.10 27.45 77.46
C LYS A 598 11.11 26.14 76.67
N HIS A 599 10.89 24.99 77.33
CA HIS A 599 10.60 23.76 76.63
C HIS A 599 9.29 23.87 75.87
N ASN A 600 9.36 23.84 74.55
CA ASN A 600 8.21 23.73 73.68
C ASN A 600 8.23 22.33 73.08
N TYR A 601 7.23 21.55 73.39
CA TYR A 601 7.15 20.16 72.94
C TYR A 601 6.33 20.05 71.68
N ASP A 602 6.90 19.51 70.65
CA ASP A 602 6.17 19.09 69.46
C ASP A 602 5.57 17.70 69.67
N ALA A 603 4.29 17.58 69.36
CA ALA A 603 3.53 16.38 69.58
C ALA A 603 3.46 15.56 68.23
N VAL A 604 3.96 14.33 68.27
CA VAL A 604 3.83 13.39 67.16
C VAL A 604 2.89 12.27 67.56
N ILE A 605 1.79 12.17 66.86
CA ILE A 605 0.77 11.15 67.13
C ILE A 605 1.10 9.88 66.33
N THR A 606 1.24 8.78 67.03
CA THR A 606 1.29 7.46 66.47
C THR A 606 -0.12 6.88 66.57
N ALA A 607 -0.81 6.78 65.44
CA ALA A 607 -2.17 6.27 65.40
C ALA A 607 -2.24 4.81 65.79
N PRO A 608 -3.31 4.35 66.47
CA PRO A 608 -3.52 2.96 66.79
C PRO A 608 -3.70 2.12 65.53
N THR A 609 -3.17 0.95 65.50
CA THR A 609 -3.46 -0.06 64.48
C THR A 609 -4.51 -1.05 64.94
N CYS A 610 -4.82 -2.04 64.13
CA CYS A 610 -5.78 -3.07 64.52
C CYS A 610 -5.36 -3.85 65.77
N THR A 611 -4.02 -3.89 66.07
CA THR A 611 -3.45 -4.73 67.15
C THR A 611 -2.61 -3.93 68.15
N GLU A 612 -2.25 -2.72 67.86
CA GLU A 612 -1.34 -1.92 68.74
C GLU A 612 -2.00 -0.59 69.11
N ARG A 613 -1.73 -0.15 70.34
CA ARG A 613 -2.19 1.13 70.86
C ARG A 613 -1.46 2.28 70.19
N GLY A 614 -2.20 3.34 69.82
CA GLY A 614 -1.62 4.61 69.46
C GLY A 614 -1.15 5.39 70.69
N TYR A 615 -0.26 6.34 70.49
CA TYR A 615 0.26 7.23 71.50
C TYR A 615 0.81 8.52 70.91
N THR A 616 0.95 9.53 71.71
CA THR A 616 1.57 10.78 71.30
C THR A 616 2.93 10.93 71.94
N THR A 617 3.97 11.14 71.14
CA THR A 617 5.31 11.45 71.59
C THR A 617 5.47 12.98 71.60
N TYR A 618 5.81 13.54 72.71
CA TYR A 618 6.11 14.93 72.91
C TYR A 618 7.62 15.13 72.98
N THR A 619 8.18 15.87 72.03
CA THR A 619 9.63 16.06 71.95
C THR A 619 9.98 17.53 71.91
N CYS A 620 10.90 17.96 72.73
CA CYS A 620 11.48 19.30 72.66
C CYS A 620 12.71 19.29 71.76
N GLU A 621 12.93 20.34 70.99
CA GLU A 621 14.13 20.48 70.11
C GLU A 621 15.46 20.29 70.83
N CYS A 622 15.48 20.43 72.15
CA CYS A 622 16.66 20.16 72.96
C CYS A 622 16.91 18.67 73.23
N GLY A 623 16.08 17.77 72.72
CA GLY A 623 16.16 16.34 72.91
C GLY A 623 15.41 15.77 74.10
N ASP A 624 14.76 16.62 74.91
CA ASP A 624 13.91 16.17 76.00
C ASP A 624 12.56 15.66 75.42
N SER A 625 12.10 14.50 75.86
CA SER A 625 10.87 13.92 75.31
C SER A 625 10.16 13.01 76.30
N TYR A 626 8.83 12.96 76.20
CA TYR A 626 8.00 12.02 76.94
C TYR A 626 6.85 11.50 76.02
N VAL A 627 6.26 10.38 76.37
CA VAL A 627 5.14 9.74 75.65
C VAL A 627 3.88 9.81 76.52
N GLY A 628 2.80 10.21 75.90
CA GLY A 628 1.48 10.34 76.56
C GLY A 628 0.33 10.04 75.63
N ASP A 629 -0.89 10.38 76.06
CA ASP A 629 -2.15 10.34 75.25
C ASP A 629 -2.36 9.01 74.50
N TYR A 630 -2.31 7.93 75.25
CA TYR A 630 -2.49 6.60 74.69
C TYR A 630 -3.91 6.35 74.18
N VAL A 631 -4.05 5.79 72.98
CA VAL A 631 -5.34 5.41 72.37
C VAL A 631 -5.34 3.91 72.16
N ASP A 632 -6.38 3.21 72.55
CA ASP A 632 -6.45 1.77 72.43
C ASP A 632 -6.45 1.29 70.96
N ALA A 633 -5.97 0.07 70.71
CA ALA A 633 -5.94 -0.56 69.41
C ALA A 633 -7.35 -0.70 68.83
N LEU A 634 -7.49 -0.45 67.53
CA LEU A 634 -8.79 -0.35 66.84
C LEU A 634 -9.56 -1.68 66.71
N GLY A 635 -8.87 -2.84 66.93
CA GLY A 635 -9.42 -4.14 66.65
C GLY A 635 -9.51 -4.42 65.15
N HIS A 636 -9.91 -5.60 64.76
CA HIS A 636 -10.09 -5.96 63.38
C HIS A 636 -11.50 -5.60 62.90
N THR A 637 -11.59 -4.77 61.86
CA THR A 637 -12.84 -4.44 61.23
C THR A 637 -13.00 -5.26 59.93
N PRO A 638 -14.06 -6.06 59.80
CA PRO A 638 -14.27 -6.89 58.62
C PRO A 638 -14.46 -6.00 57.39
N ALA A 639 -13.84 -6.35 56.26
CA ALA A 639 -14.19 -5.88 54.93
C ALA A 639 -15.25 -6.81 54.29
N ASP A 640 -15.74 -6.46 53.13
CA ASP A 640 -16.62 -7.36 52.38
C ASP A 640 -15.90 -8.66 52.02
N ALA A 641 -16.67 -9.77 51.99
CA ALA A 641 -16.09 -11.06 51.64
C ALA A 641 -15.60 -11.10 50.19
N VAL A 642 -14.40 -11.58 49.95
CA VAL A 642 -13.85 -11.81 48.61
C VAL A 642 -13.88 -13.34 48.34
N GLU A 643 -14.12 -13.65 47.07
CA GLU A 643 -14.13 -15.04 46.61
C GLU A 643 -12.70 -15.44 46.19
N GLU A 644 -12.23 -16.54 46.75
CA GLU A 644 -10.90 -17.11 46.47
C GLU A 644 -11.05 -18.62 46.17
N ASN A 645 -10.03 -19.22 45.60
CA ASN A 645 -9.93 -20.66 45.33
C ASN A 645 -11.15 -21.21 44.57
N TYR A 646 -11.68 -20.41 43.62
CA TYR A 646 -12.81 -20.84 42.82
C TYR A 646 -12.43 -22.07 42.00
N VAL A 647 -13.15 -23.16 42.22
CA VAL A 647 -13.08 -24.39 41.42
C VAL A 647 -14.39 -24.50 40.67
N ALA A 648 -14.35 -24.39 39.36
CA ALA A 648 -15.54 -24.49 38.54
C ALA A 648 -16.18 -25.90 38.68
N PRO A 649 -17.50 -26.01 38.77
CA PRO A 649 -18.16 -27.29 38.67
C PRO A 649 -17.97 -27.84 37.24
N THR A 650 -17.82 -29.15 37.14
CA THR A 650 -17.88 -29.89 35.87
C THR A 650 -19.24 -30.45 35.64
N CYS A 651 -19.44 -31.16 34.54
CA CYS A 651 -20.72 -31.84 34.28
C CYS A 651 -21.03 -32.90 35.34
N THR A 652 -20.03 -33.51 35.93
CA THR A 652 -20.16 -34.64 36.86
C THR A 652 -19.73 -34.37 38.29
N SER A 653 -19.09 -33.27 38.56
CA SER A 653 -18.58 -32.93 39.91
C SER A 653 -18.87 -31.49 40.29
N ASN A 654 -19.19 -31.30 41.54
CA ASN A 654 -19.43 -29.98 42.12
C ASN A 654 -18.14 -29.16 42.16
N GLY A 655 -18.27 -27.87 41.89
CA GLY A 655 -17.22 -26.89 42.14
C GLY A 655 -17.26 -26.35 43.56
N THR A 656 -16.29 -25.57 43.93
CA THR A 656 -16.25 -24.91 45.23
C THR A 656 -15.70 -23.48 45.09
N VAL A 657 -16.09 -22.59 46.00
CA VAL A 657 -15.53 -21.24 46.13
C VAL A 657 -15.38 -20.89 47.60
N ASP A 658 -14.27 -20.34 47.96
CA ASP A 658 -14.03 -19.86 49.32
C ASP A 658 -14.47 -18.38 49.42
N LYS A 659 -15.34 -18.07 50.36
CA LYS A 659 -15.65 -16.70 50.78
C LYS A 659 -14.78 -16.29 51.93
N VAL A 660 -13.88 -15.39 51.71
CA VAL A 660 -12.87 -14.96 52.69
C VAL A 660 -13.12 -13.52 53.08
N VAL A 661 -13.17 -13.29 54.36
CA VAL A 661 -13.26 -11.92 54.90
C VAL A 661 -11.92 -11.50 55.52
N TYR A 662 -11.42 -10.40 55.07
CA TYR A 662 -10.18 -9.82 55.59
C TYR A 662 -10.47 -8.58 56.44
N CYS A 663 -9.55 -8.20 57.26
CA CYS A 663 -9.62 -6.93 57.96
C CYS A 663 -9.35 -5.75 57.00
N SER A 664 -10.22 -4.78 56.93
CA SER A 664 -10.15 -3.61 56.07
C SER A 664 -8.94 -2.69 56.39
N GLY A 665 -8.40 -2.80 57.61
CA GLY A 665 -7.28 -1.98 58.05
C GLY A 665 -5.89 -2.65 57.92
N CYS A 666 -5.76 -3.99 58.09
CA CYS A 666 -4.47 -4.67 58.11
C CYS A 666 -4.43 -5.89 57.20
N ASN A 667 -5.47 -6.15 56.46
CA ASN A 667 -5.59 -7.27 55.51
C ASN A 667 -5.40 -8.67 56.10
N LYS A 668 -5.55 -8.83 57.44
CA LYS A 668 -5.49 -10.15 58.08
C LYS A 668 -6.82 -10.87 57.89
N GLN A 669 -6.75 -12.12 57.49
CA GLN A 669 -7.91 -12.95 57.33
C GLN A 669 -8.67 -13.10 58.67
N ILE A 670 -9.98 -12.81 58.63
CA ILE A 670 -10.87 -12.91 59.80
C ILE A 670 -11.68 -14.20 59.75
N SER A 671 -12.23 -14.53 58.62
CA SER A 671 -12.99 -15.79 58.39
C SER A 671 -12.79 -16.31 56.97
N ARG A 672 -13.08 -17.62 56.80
CA ARG A 672 -13.10 -18.30 55.50
C ARG A 672 -14.19 -19.35 55.57
N GLU A 673 -15.09 -19.32 54.60
CA GLU A 673 -16.13 -20.35 54.38
C GLU A 673 -16.04 -20.84 52.93
N THR A 674 -16.12 -22.17 52.76
CA THR A 674 -16.14 -22.78 51.43
C THR A 674 -17.58 -23.13 51.04
N GLU A 675 -18.07 -22.52 49.98
CA GLU A 675 -19.36 -22.87 49.38
C GLU A 675 -19.18 -23.89 48.25
N THR A 676 -20.10 -24.80 48.18
CA THR A 676 -20.13 -25.82 47.11
C THR A 676 -21.03 -25.33 45.97
N ILE A 677 -20.56 -25.38 44.77
CA ILE A 677 -21.29 -25.04 43.56
C ILE A 677 -21.69 -26.38 42.90
N GLU A 678 -22.97 -26.56 42.66
CA GLU A 678 -23.47 -27.86 42.14
C GLU A 678 -22.92 -28.12 40.71
N ALA A 679 -22.74 -29.41 40.37
CA ALA A 679 -22.36 -29.86 39.03
C ALA A 679 -23.38 -29.46 37.98
N THR A 680 -22.91 -29.04 36.81
CA THR A 680 -23.75 -28.45 35.77
C THR A 680 -24.56 -29.45 34.96
N GLY A 681 -24.32 -30.76 35.10
CA GLY A 681 -24.89 -31.79 34.24
C GLY A 681 -24.23 -31.84 32.86
N HIS A 682 -24.41 -32.91 32.12
CA HIS A 682 -23.90 -33.06 30.76
C HIS A 682 -24.83 -32.38 29.74
N ALA A 683 -24.29 -31.65 28.80
CA ALA A 683 -25.05 -31.06 27.69
C ALA A 683 -24.22 -31.05 26.41
N ASP A 684 -24.88 -31.40 25.32
CA ASP A 684 -24.39 -31.33 23.94
C ASP A 684 -25.17 -30.21 23.22
N ASN A 685 -24.57 -29.04 23.05
CA ASN A 685 -25.22 -27.89 22.39
C ASN A 685 -24.90 -27.75 20.91
N ASP A 686 -23.84 -28.37 20.44
CA ASP A 686 -23.44 -28.36 19.04
C ASP A 686 -23.76 -29.65 18.28
N GLY A 687 -24.21 -30.70 19.01
CA GLY A 687 -24.70 -31.95 18.41
C GLY A 687 -23.61 -32.90 17.94
N ASP A 688 -22.38 -32.76 18.45
CA ASP A 688 -21.24 -33.60 18.07
C ASP A 688 -21.16 -34.93 18.87
N GLY A 689 -22.02 -35.08 19.88
CA GLY A 689 -22.13 -36.28 20.71
C GLY A 689 -21.25 -36.30 21.94
N TYR A 690 -20.57 -35.18 22.25
CA TYR A 690 -19.75 -35.02 23.45
C TYR A 690 -20.24 -33.86 24.32
N CYS A 691 -19.90 -33.85 25.59
CA CYS A 691 -20.28 -32.77 26.49
C CYS A 691 -19.41 -31.51 26.21
N ASP A 692 -20.03 -30.34 25.99
CA ASP A 692 -19.37 -29.07 25.69
C ASP A 692 -18.44 -28.56 26.81
N VAL A 693 -18.51 -29.12 27.99
CA VAL A 693 -17.74 -28.66 29.15
C VAL A 693 -16.51 -29.52 29.43
N ASP A 694 -16.63 -30.85 29.35
CA ASP A 694 -15.54 -31.80 29.67
C ASP A 694 -15.18 -32.74 28.53
N ASN A 695 -15.86 -32.65 27.40
CA ASN A 695 -15.60 -33.47 26.21
C ASN A 695 -15.81 -34.98 26.42
N GLU A 696 -16.67 -35.36 27.36
CA GLU A 696 -17.08 -36.74 27.54
C GLU A 696 -18.16 -37.13 26.53
N LEU A 697 -18.09 -38.37 25.99
CA LEU A 697 -19.10 -38.90 25.08
C LEU A 697 -20.43 -39.06 25.81
N LEU A 698 -21.48 -38.43 25.32
CA LEU A 698 -22.81 -38.50 25.93
C LEU A 698 -23.50 -39.81 25.59
N ASP A 699 -24.01 -40.51 26.63
CA ASP A 699 -24.89 -41.67 26.44
C ASP A 699 -26.24 -41.16 25.86
N PRO A 700 -26.67 -41.62 24.68
CA PRO A 700 -27.92 -41.20 24.06
C PRO A 700 -29.16 -41.42 24.89
N SER A 701 -29.06 -42.13 26.04
CA SER A 701 -30.16 -42.44 26.96
C SER A 701 -30.33 -41.42 28.09
N VAL A 702 -29.48 -40.41 28.21
CA VAL A 702 -29.51 -39.40 29.28
C VAL A 702 -29.79 -38.02 28.71
N GLU A 703 -30.89 -37.40 29.05
CA GLU A 703 -31.18 -36.01 28.75
C GLU A 703 -30.25 -35.09 29.56
N CYS A 704 -29.43 -34.30 28.87
CA CYS A 704 -28.56 -33.28 29.45
C CYS A 704 -29.17 -31.88 29.32
N GLU A 705 -29.33 -31.17 30.42
CA GLU A 705 -29.74 -29.77 30.40
C GLU A 705 -28.51 -28.83 30.53
N HIS A 706 -28.31 -27.97 29.58
CA HIS A 706 -27.27 -26.95 29.61
C HIS A 706 -27.73 -25.73 30.43
N ILE A 707 -27.10 -25.53 31.57
CA ILE A 707 -27.45 -24.44 32.53
C ILE A 707 -26.83 -23.09 32.16
N CYS A 708 -26.01 -23.01 31.11
CA CYS A 708 -25.32 -21.74 30.75
C CYS A 708 -26.23 -20.61 30.23
N HIS A 709 -27.54 -20.86 30.04
CA HIS A 709 -28.47 -19.86 29.47
C HIS A 709 -29.72 -19.57 30.36
N LYS A 710 -29.69 -19.86 31.64
CA LYS A 710 -30.80 -19.40 32.51
C LYS A 710 -30.56 -17.95 32.91
N GLU A 711 -31.50 -17.10 32.51
CA GLU A 711 -31.58 -15.70 32.88
C GLU A 711 -31.66 -15.53 34.40
N GLY A 712 -30.65 -14.90 34.96
CA GLY A 712 -30.56 -14.43 36.33
C GLY A 712 -29.57 -13.27 36.45
N ILE A 713 -29.54 -12.61 37.60
CA ILE A 713 -28.72 -11.44 37.87
C ILE A 713 -27.24 -11.64 37.47
N LEU A 714 -26.73 -12.87 37.57
CA LEU A 714 -25.37 -13.23 37.13
C LEU A 714 -25.18 -13.16 35.58
N GLY A 715 -26.19 -13.56 34.81
CA GLY A 715 -26.16 -13.44 33.34
C GLY A 715 -26.18 -11.99 32.87
N PHE A 716 -26.83 -11.07 33.62
CA PHE A 716 -26.85 -9.66 33.33
C PHE A 716 -25.48 -8.98 33.61
N ILE A 717 -24.83 -9.35 34.71
CA ILE A 717 -23.48 -8.84 35.05
C ILE A 717 -22.46 -9.36 34.04
N TRP A 718 -22.57 -10.60 33.58
CA TRP A 718 -21.71 -11.17 32.56
C TRP A 718 -21.88 -10.50 31.19
N ARG A 719 -23.11 -10.13 30.80
CA ARG A 719 -23.38 -9.34 29.59
C ARG A 719 -22.75 -7.94 29.66
N ILE A 720 -22.79 -7.30 30.83
CA ILE A 720 -22.17 -5.99 31.03
C ILE A 720 -20.63 -6.10 30.97
N ILE A 721 -20.04 -7.10 31.56
CA ILE A 721 -18.59 -7.36 31.51
C ILE A 721 -18.13 -7.67 30.08
N ASN A 722 -18.90 -8.44 29.31
CA ASN A 722 -18.59 -8.73 27.92
C ASN A 722 -18.72 -7.53 26.99
N VAL A 723 -19.67 -6.63 27.24
CA VAL A 723 -19.77 -5.35 26.53
C VAL A 723 -18.56 -4.46 26.85
N PHE A 724 -18.13 -4.45 28.13
CA PHE A 724 -16.93 -3.69 28.54
C PHE A 724 -15.63 -4.30 27.96
N ASN A 725 -15.51 -5.62 27.91
CA ASN A 725 -14.34 -6.30 27.31
C ASN A 725 -14.28 -6.15 25.79
N ARG A 726 -15.42 -6.02 25.09
CA ARG A 726 -15.46 -5.70 23.65
C ARG A 726 -15.01 -4.25 23.37
N LEU A 727 -15.31 -3.33 24.30
CA LEU A 727 -14.90 -1.91 24.15
C LEU A 727 -13.40 -1.69 24.41
N PHE A 728 -12.73 -2.59 25.14
CA PHE A 728 -11.32 -2.43 25.56
C PHE A 728 -10.39 -3.55 25.08
N SER A 729 -10.80 -4.37 24.11
CA SER A 729 -9.96 -5.44 23.50
C SER A 729 -9.31 -6.41 24.52
N LEU A 730 -10.01 -6.72 25.60
CA LEU A 730 -9.53 -7.69 26.59
C LEU A 730 -10.18 -9.06 26.34
N ASN A 731 -9.42 -9.97 25.74
CA ASN A 731 -9.83 -11.37 25.60
C ASN A 731 -9.94 -12.03 26.97
N LYS A 732 -11.16 -12.43 27.35
CA LYS A 732 -11.39 -13.36 28.46
C LYS A 732 -12.13 -14.58 27.97
N THR A 733 -11.60 -15.74 28.29
CA THR A 733 -12.26 -17.01 28.12
C THR A 733 -13.41 -17.14 29.12
N CYS A 734 -14.50 -17.78 28.70
CA CYS A 734 -15.56 -18.22 29.59
C CYS A 734 -14.99 -19.20 30.65
N ASP A 735 -15.60 -19.25 31.83
CA ASP A 735 -15.16 -20.12 32.91
C ASP A 735 -15.19 -21.64 32.55
N CYS A 736 -15.80 -22.01 31.43
CA CYS A 736 -15.77 -23.36 30.84
C CYS A 736 -14.65 -23.56 29.79
N GLY A 737 -13.77 -22.58 29.54
CA GLY A 737 -12.65 -22.71 28.60
C GLY A 737 -12.97 -22.47 27.13
N ILE A 738 -14.20 -22.04 26.78
CA ILE A 738 -14.63 -21.76 25.41
C ILE A 738 -14.49 -20.23 25.12
N VAL A 739 -13.84 -19.89 24.04
CA VAL A 739 -13.73 -18.49 23.56
C VAL A 739 -15.01 -18.18 22.76
N HIS A 740 -15.79 -17.20 23.20
CA HIS A 740 -16.90 -16.65 22.42
C HIS A 740 -16.45 -15.36 21.74
N TYR A 741 -16.59 -15.33 20.43
CA TYR A 741 -16.38 -14.15 19.58
C TYR A 741 -17.60 -13.22 19.61
#